data_8b5b06f4bac29f49e4b9f151e20f2b3d
#
_entry.id   8b5b06f4bac29f49e4b9f151e20f2b3d
#
_cell.length_a   1.000
_cell.length_b   1.000
_cell.length_c   1.000
_cell.angle_alpha   90.00
_cell.angle_beta   90.00
_cell.angle_gamma   90.00
#
_symmetry.space_group_name_H-M   'P 1'
#
loop_
_entity.id
_entity.type
_entity.pdbx_description
1 polymer ?
#
loop_
_entity_poly.entity_id
_entity_poly.type
_entity_poly.pdbx_seq_one_letter_code
_entity_poly.pdbx_strand_id
1 'polypeptide(L)'
;FDDNPNYLRRLITLPVLGQIPDRPDTVSAARQYIRDEIFAYLADPAPEHMLVISAAPGVGKTYAAVEIAETLASQGQRVLYAGPRHDFFQDVIALAKNPEQWYEWLPRQTEDPDTGKVQTCGYMEPINDWMKRGYNAMQFCAGICGWDYVNKGCAYHLQKKKKEPIIYGQHQHVTMGHPLQFHVVIGDESPIGAFMNEWKIPFKFIAPTGLDPQEPFTEMLHRMADLAEHGGNYSGLALLNELGGAEFVADAISFFRLAVDAIPLAPKIFSARDVEKADFFHLPQLVRLLEREARSALLDQPYPGRVLIENGGLTMLLRRPLNERLPPHVIWLDATAEKHLYESLFHRSVKIVRATPELKATIYQVYDRANNKHVMTGKQTRDKATEELAQQIAAIVKRKGYQNPALVSYKYFVADMRHGSEAKRTVEAMPGLYFYAARGTNSLEGCDALIVAGTPQLNNDVFARTASMIFSNRMTAFDTSWRVAIRPYAFAKADGTGLGYPVSGYWGDPDLTALLWSTRDAEIIQAAHRVRPVLKPVDIWLLTNLPIAELPPDHLLTIREAMGAPAEVDVFSWDAVLWYATNIAQEQGYVTTADLITGMNLHRHTASKYIKKLWELTDWENPGPTAILKRGPGRPPAVAKLVDAQ
;
A
#
# COMPACT_ATOMS: atom_id res chain seq x y z
N PHE A 1 19.54 4.76 -12.21
CA PHE A 1 19.66 3.35 -12.60
C PHE A 1 19.71 3.33 -14.12
N ASP A 2 20.84 2.91 -14.68
CA ASP A 2 21.01 2.84 -16.12
C ASP A 2 20.02 1.83 -16.70
N ASP A 3 19.09 2.34 -17.49
CA ASP A 3 18.18 1.57 -18.34
C ASP A 3 18.94 0.92 -19.51
N ASN A 4 20.05 0.26 -19.20
CA ASN A 4 20.80 -0.47 -20.21
C ASN A 4 20.11 -1.82 -20.44
N PRO A 5 19.46 -2.03 -21.60
CA PRO A 5 18.72 -3.27 -21.89
C PRO A 5 19.61 -4.52 -21.97
N ASN A 6 20.92 -4.39 -21.80
CA ASN A 6 21.88 -5.49 -21.83
C ASN A 6 22.16 -6.14 -20.47
N TYR A 7 21.49 -5.73 -19.38
CA TYR A 7 21.58 -6.44 -18.12
C TYR A 7 20.70 -7.69 -18.14
N LEU A 8 21.18 -8.74 -18.75
CA LEU A 8 20.63 -10.07 -18.54
C LEU A 8 20.90 -10.48 -17.09
N ARG A 9 19.86 -10.45 -16.29
CA ARG A 9 19.90 -10.75 -14.87
C ARG A 9 19.86 -12.26 -14.72
N ARG A 10 20.82 -12.84 -14.01
CA ARG A 10 20.89 -14.28 -13.75
C ARG A 10 20.15 -14.67 -12.47
N LEU A 11 19.57 -15.86 -12.53
CA LEU A 11 19.16 -16.59 -11.34
C LEU A 11 20.39 -16.95 -10.50
N ILE A 12 20.28 -16.77 -9.21
CA ILE A 12 21.30 -17.15 -8.23
C ILE A 12 20.89 -18.46 -7.60
N THR A 13 21.80 -19.43 -7.57
CA THR A 13 21.56 -20.69 -6.86
C THR A 13 21.67 -20.46 -5.37
N LEU A 14 20.65 -20.88 -4.63
CA LEU A 14 20.61 -20.79 -3.17
C LEU A 14 20.76 -22.18 -2.58
N PRO A 15 21.49 -22.31 -1.44
CA PRO A 15 21.68 -23.61 -0.78
C PRO A 15 20.38 -24.19 -0.20
N VAL A 16 19.39 -23.34 0.04
CA VAL A 16 18.12 -23.74 0.63
C VAL A 16 16.98 -23.21 -0.22
N LEU A 17 15.93 -24.01 -0.39
CA LEU A 17 14.69 -23.60 -1.04
C LEU A 17 14.03 -22.45 -0.27
N GLY A 18 13.52 -21.46 -0.96
CA GLY A 18 12.65 -20.44 -0.36
C GLY A 18 11.43 -21.11 0.28
N GLN A 19 11.07 -20.66 1.49
CA GLN A 19 9.94 -21.23 2.20
C GLN A 19 8.63 -20.98 1.41
N ILE A 20 7.92 -22.06 1.12
CA ILE A 20 6.54 -22.01 0.67
C ILE A 20 5.69 -21.87 1.93
N PRO A 21 4.79 -20.89 2.01
CA PRO A 21 3.88 -20.77 3.15
C PRO A 21 3.04 -22.03 3.34
N ASP A 22 2.86 -22.47 4.58
CA ASP A 22 1.94 -23.57 4.91
C ASP A 22 0.54 -23.24 4.37
N ARG A 23 -0.08 -24.21 3.71
CA ARG A 23 -1.38 -24.04 3.04
C ARG A 23 -2.35 -25.14 3.47
N PRO A 24 -3.63 -24.80 3.71
CA PRO A 24 -4.67 -25.80 3.80
C PRO A 24 -4.78 -26.59 2.48
N ASP A 25 -5.02 -27.89 2.57
CA ASP A 25 -5.11 -28.75 1.38
C ASP A 25 -6.26 -28.38 0.41
N THR A 26 -7.36 -27.84 0.97
CA THR A 26 -8.55 -27.52 0.19
C THR A 26 -9.19 -26.18 0.56
N VAL A 27 -9.98 -25.63 -0.36
CA VAL A 27 -10.80 -24.44 -0.10
C VAL A 27 -11.78 -24.66 1.06
N SER A 28 -12.32 -25.86 1.19
CA SER A 28 -13.24 -26.22 2.28
C SER A 28 -12.51 -26.21 3.64
N ALA A 29 -11.33 -26.81 3.71
CA ALA A 29 -10.51 -26.79 4.91
C ALA A 29 -10.09 -25.36 5.29
N ALA A 30 -9.71 -24.54 4.31
CA ALA A 30 -9.40 -23.13 4.53
C ALA A 30 -10.59 -22.33 5.10
N ARG A 31 -11.80 -22.56 4.54
CA ARG A 31 -13.03 -21.91 5.04
C ARG A 31 -13.36 -22.34 6.47
N GLN A 32 -13.24 -23.63 6.76
CA GLN A 32 -13.48 -24.14 8.11
C GLN A 32 -12.47 -23.53 9.09
N TYR A 33 -11.20 -23.54 8.75
CA TYR A 33 -10.14 -22.94 9.55
C TYR A 33 -10.39 -21.44 9.84
N ILE A 34 -10.80 -20.67 8.82
CA ILE A 34 -11.17 -19.25 8.99
C ILE A 34 -12.30 -19.10 10.00
N ARG A 35 -13.35 -19.92 9.91
CA ARG A 35 -14.48 -19.89 10.84
C ARG A 35 -14.05 -20.23 12.27
N ASP A 36 -13.28 -21.30 12.43
CA ASP A 36 -12.83 -21.76 13.75
C ASP A 36 -11.98 -20.70 14.45
N GLU A 37 -11.06 -20.05 13.72
CA GLU A 37 -10.23 -18.97 14.23
C GLU A 37 -11.06 -17.72 14.61
N ILE A 38 -12.06 -17.37 13.81
CA ILE A 38 -12.96 -16.24 14.12
C ILE A 38 -13.80 -16.56 15.36
N PHE A 39 -14.40 -17.75 15.46
CA PHE A 39 -15.20 -18.11 16.64
C PHE A 39 -14.34 -18.25 17.90
N ALA A 40 -13.13 -18.79 17.79
CA ALA A 40 -12.18 -18.83 18.91
C ALA A 40 -11.84 -17.40 19.40
N TYR A 41 -11.61 -16.47 18.47
CA TYR A 41 -11.37 -15.07 18.79
C TYR A 41 -12.58 -14.38 19.46
N LEU A 42 -13.77 -14.65 18.97
CA LEU A 42 -15.02 -14.08 19.52
C LEU A 42 -15.38 -14.67 20.91
N ALA A 43 -14.88 -15.85 21.23
CA ALA A 43 -15.08 -16.48 22.53
C ALA A 43 -14.25 -15.84 23.65
N ASP A 44 -13.18 -15.12 23.31
CA ASP A 44 -12.37 -14.35 24.27
C ASP A 44 -13.09 -13.03 24.59
N PRO A 45 -13.52 -12.77 25.83
CA PRO A 45 -14.28 -11.56 26.17
C PRO A 45 -13.44 -10.27 26.10
N ALA A 46 -12.12 -10.36 26.13
CA ALA A 46 -11.21 -9.22 26.14
C ALA A 46 -9.93 -9.51 25.34
N PRO A 47 -10.03 -9.66 24.01
CA PRO A 47 -8.89 -10.01 23.18
C PRO A 47 -7.82 -8.92 23.22
N GLU A 48 -6.57 -9.32 23.47
CA GLU A 48 -5.40 -8.41 23.51
C GLU A 48 -5.02 -7.90 22.12
N HIS A 49 -5.48 -8.55 21.05
CA HIS A 49 -5.12 -8.23 19.68
C HIS A 49 -6.35 -8.18 18.77
N MET A 50 -6.19 -7.54 17.63
CA MET A 50 -7.14 -7.64 16.53
C MET A 50 -6.89 -8.92 15.73
N LEU A 51 -7.94 -9.50 15.19
CA LEU A 51 -7.81 -10.64 14.29
C LEU A 51 -7.79 -10.17 12.82
N VAL A 52 -6.77 -10.58 12.08
CA VAL A 52 -6.70 -10.36 10.63
C VAL A 52 -6.66 -11.70 9.91
N ILE A 53 -7.62 -11.94 9.03
CA ILE A 53 -7.68 -13.12 8.18
C ILE A 53 -7.04 -12.80 6.83
N SER A 54 -5.87 -13.38 6.58
CA SER A 54 -5.16 -13.27 5.31
C SER A 54 -5.36 -14.54 4.50
N ALA A 55 -6.30 -14.50 3.56
CA ALA A 55 -6.57 -15.64 2.67
C ALA A 55 -6.79 -15.14 1.24
N ALA A 56 -6.38 -15.94 0.26
CA ALA A 56 -6.45 -15.58 -1.14
C ALA A 56 -7.86 -15.17 -1.59
N PRO A 57 -7.99 -14.27 -2.59
CA PRO A 57 -9.29 -14.02 -3.22
C PRO A 57 -9.89 -15.31 -3.79
N GLY A 58 -11.20 -15.51 -3.59
CA GLY A 58 -11.90 -16.74 -4.02
C GLY A 58 -11.99 -17.83 -2.96
N VAL A 59 -11.24 -17.77 -1.87
CA VAL A 59 -11.38 -18.72 -0.74
C VAL A 59 -12.74 -18.60 -0.06
N GLY A 60 -13.38 -17.42 -0.10
CA GLY A 60 -14.69 -17.19 0.50
C GLY A 60 -14.63 -16.46 1.84
N LYS A 61 -13.64 -15.60 2.06
CA LYS A 61 -13.55 -14.72 3.24
C LYS A 61 -14.84 -13.94 3.47
N THR A 62 -15.28 -13.20 2.47
CA THR A 62 -16.51 -12.40 2.52
C THR A 62 -17.73 -13.27 2.83
N TYR A 63 -17.82 -14.46 2.21
CA TYR A 63 -18.91 -15.42 2.50
C TYR A 63 -18.90 -15.85 3.99
N ALA A 64 -17.73 -16.24 4.52
CA ALA A 64 -17.60 -16.62 5.92
C ALA A 64 -17.95 -15.43 6.86
N ALA A 65 -17.52 -14.22 6.51
CA ALA A 65 -17.80 -13.02 7.30
C ALA A 65 -19.29 -12.67 7.32
N VAL A 66 -19.99 -12.81 6.17
CA VAL A 66 -21.44 -12.61 6.09
C VAL A 66 -22.17 -13.62 6.97
N GLU A 67 -21.82 -14.90 6.87
CA GLU A 67 -22.42 -15.96 7.69
C GLU A 67 -22.19 -15.73 9.20
N ILE A 68 -21.00 -15.28 9.59
CA ILE A 68 -20.68 -14.95 10.98
C ILE A 68 -21.48 -13.73 11.44
N ALA A 69 -21.57 -12.68 10.61
CA ALA A 69 -22.36 -11.49 10.94
C ALA A 69 -23.83 -11.83 11.19
N GLU A 70 -24.43 -12.68 10.34
CA GLU A 70 -25.82 -13.14 10.53
C GLU A 70 -25.99 -14.05 11.76
N THR A 71 -24.98 -14.90 12.05
CA THR A 71 -24.96 -15.72 13.26
C THR A 71 -24.94 -14.84 14.51
N LEU A 72 -24.07 -13.85 14.55
CA LEU A 72 -24.00 -12.89 15.67
C LEU A 72 -25.30 -12.08 15.80
N ALA A 73 -25.88 -11.65 14.69
CA ALA A 73 -27.15 -10.94 14.67
C ALA A 73 -28.31 -11.80 15.26
N SER A 74 -28.36 -13.10 14.94
CA SER A 74 -29.32 -14.03 15.48
C SER A 74 -29.19 -14.23 17.00
N GLN A 75 -28.00 -13.99 17.55
CA GLN A 75 -27.68 -14.00 18.97
C GLN A 75 -27.95 -12.64 19.65
N GLY A 76 -28.56 -11.68 18.95
CA GLY A 76 -28.86 -10.34 19.46
C GLY A 76 -27.65 -9.38 19.47
N GLN A 77 -26.55 -9.76 18.85
CA GLN A 77 -25.37 -8.90 18.77
C GLN A 77 -25.47 -7.97 17.57
N ARG A 78 -25.00 -6.74 17.73
CA ARG A 78 -24.96 -5.75 16.66
C ARG A 78 -23.59 -5.73 16.00
N VAL A 79 -23.57 -5.81 14.67
CA VAL A 79 -22.34 -5.90 13.86
C VAL A 79 -22.19 -4.67 12.96
N LEU A 80 -21.00 -4.06 12.94
CA LEU A 80 -20.58 -3.14 11.90
C LEU A 80 -19.77 -3.93 10.86
N TYR A 81 -20.30 -4.03 9.64
CA TYR A 81 -19.56 -4.56 8.50
C TYR A 81 -18.97 -3.38 7.72
N ALA A 82 -17.65 -3.23 7.74
CA ALA A 82 -16.96 -2.11 7.14
C ALA A 82 -16.29 -2.52 5.81
N GLY A 83 -16.75 -1.94 4.71
CA GLY A 83 -16.23 -2.20 3.37
C GLY A 83 -15.52 -0.99 2.75
N PRO A 84 -14.82 -1.19 1.61
CA PRO A 84 -14.04 -0.13 0.97
C PRO A 84 -14.93 0.94 0.30
N ARG A 85 -16.07 0.53 -0.26
CA ARG A 85 -16.97 1.37 -1.07
C ARG A 85 -18.42 0.93 -0.94
N HIS A 86 -19.37 1.79 -1.31
CA HIS A 86 -20.79 1.50 -1.24
C HIS A 86 -21.24 0.44 -2.27
N ASP A 87 -20.71 0.46 -3.49
CA ASP A 87 -21.03 -0.54 -4.51
C ASP A 87 -20.65 -1.97 -4.10
N PHE A 88 -19.67 -2.14 -3.22
CA PHE A 88 -19.31 -3.43 -2.64
C PHE A 88 -20.43 -4.05 -1.77
N PHE A 89 -21.35 -3.23 -1.28
CA PHE A 89 -22.50 -3.71 -0.50
C PHE A 89 -23.37 -4.69 -1.30
N GLN A 90 -23.53 -4.46 -2.60
CA GLN A 90 -24.33 -5.35 -3.45
C GLN A 90 -23.72 -6.75 -3.52
N ASP A 91 -22.40 -6.86 -3.57
CA ASP A 91 -21.69 -8.14 -3.55
C ASP A 91 -21.84 -8.84 -2.19
N VAL A 92 -21.81 -8.08 -1.10
CA VAL A 92 -21.99 -8.59 0.27
C VAL A 92 -23.41 -9.09 0.48
N ILE A 93 -24.43 -8.27 0.13
CA ILE A 93 -25.84 -8.61 0.36
C ILE A 93 -26.29 -9.80 -0.51
N ALA A 94 -25.69 -9.99 -1.69
CA ALA A 94 -25.95 -11.13 -2.55
C ALA A 94 -25.54 -12.49 -1.91
N LEU A 95 -24.66 -12.45 -0.89
CA LEU A 95 -24.24 -13.62 -0.14
C LEU A 95 -25.07 -13.86 1.12
N ALA A 96 -25.87 -12.86 1.55
CA ALA A 96 -26.66 -12.91 2.77
C ALA A 96 -27.84 -13.90 2.63
N LYS A 97 -28.08 -14.69 3.67
CA LYS A 97 -29.26 -15.57 3.78
C LYS A 97 -30.47 -14.79 4.31
N ASN A 98 -30.22 -13.76 5.10
CA ASN A 98 -31.23 -12.93 5.76
C ASN A 98 -30.99 -11.44 5.44
N PRO A 99 -31.19 -11.01 4.18
CA PRO A 99 -30.89 -9.65 3.74
C PRO A 99 -31.68 -8.59 4.50
N GLU A 100 -32.82 -8.93 5.09
CA GLU A 100 -33.63 -8.03 5.93
C GLU A 100 -32.94 -7.65 7.26
N GLN A 101 -31.92 -8.36 7.69
CA GLN A 101 -31.11 -8.02 8.87
C GLN A 101 -30.05 -6.98 8.58
N TRP A 102 -29.83 -6.65 7.29
CA TRP A 102 -28.79 -5.76 6.83
C TRP A 102 -29.35 -4.38 6.50
N TYR A 103 -28.57 -3.37 6.85
CA TYR A 103 -28.87 -2.00 6.45
C TYR A 103 -27.59 -1.32 5.96
N GLU A 104 -27.64 -0.73 4.77
CA GLU A 104 -26.55 0.08 4.25
C GLU A 104 -26.60 1.48 4.84
N TRP A 105 -25.55 1.88 5.54
CA TRP A 105 -25.40 3.24 6.03
C TRP A 105 -24.88 4.13 4.90
N LEU A 106 -25.77 4.88 4.31
CA LEU A 106 -25.51 5.75 3.18
C LEU A 106 -24.76 7.03 3.59
N PRO A 107 -23.84 7.54 2.76
CA PRO A 107 -23.21 8.83 2.97
C PRO A 107 -24.24 9.96 2.81
N ARG A 108 -23.81 11.20 3.10
CA ARG A 108 -24.67 12.36 2.85
C ARG A 108 -24.99 12.57 1.38
N GLN A 109 -24.16 12.07 0.49
CA GLN A 109 -24.30 12.23 -0.96
C GLN A 109 -24.51 10.86 -1.60
N THR A 110 -25.74 10.41 -1.60
CA THR A 110 -26.12 9.22 -2.35
C THR A 110 -27.17 9.66 -3.39
N GLU A 111 -26.80 9.48 -4.65
CA GLU A 111 -27.72 9.71 -5.77
C GLU A 111 -28.49 8.42 -6.07
N ASP A 112 -29.75 8.55 -6.36
CA ASP A 112 -30.55 7.45 -6.89
C ASP A 112 -30.08 7.17 -8.32
N PRO A 113 -29.63 5.96 -8.64
CA PRO A 113 -29.09 5.64 -9.95
C PRO A 113 -30.10 5.83 -11.11
N ASP A 114 -31.40 5.70 -10.82
CA ASP A 114 -32.45 5.79 -11.83
C ASP A 114 -32.96 7.23 -12.00
N THR A 115 -32.96 8.02 -10.95
CA THR A 115 -33.54 9.37 -10.95
C THR A 115 -32.52 10.50 -10.80
N GLY A 116 -31.26 10.18 -10.47
CA GLY A 116 -30.21 11.18 -10.18
C GLY A 116 -30.50 12.06 -8.96
N LYS A 117 -31.53 11.75 -8.17
CA LYS A 117 -31.91 12.54 -7.00
C LYS A 117 -31.07 12.18 -5.79
N VAL A 118 -30.61 13.20 -5.07
CA VAL A 118 -29.89 13.02 -3.81
C VAL A 118 -30.81 12.40 -2.76
N GLN A 119 -30.51 11.19 -2.29
CA GLN A 119 -31.36 10.46 -1.37
C GLN A 119 -31.23 10.93 0.08
N THR A 120 -30.03 11.40 0.51
CA THR A 120 -29.74 11.61 1.93
C THR A 120 -29.55 13.08 2.34
N CYS A 121 -29.00 13.94 1.50
CA CYS A 121 -28.73 15.34 1.83
C CYS A 121 -28.91 16.28 0.64
N GLY A 122 -29.80 17.26 0.76
CA GLY A 122 -30.02 18.29 -0.28
C GLY A 122 -29.01 19.45 -0.27
N TYR A 123 -28.04 19.49 0.65
CA TYR A 123 -27.07 20.57 0.83
C TYR A 123 -25.62 20.12 0.62
N MET A 124 -25.39 19.18 -0.30
CA MET A 124 -24.05 18.59 -0.42
C MET A 124 -22.98 19.56 -0.91
N GLU A 125 -23.27 20.40 -1.89
CA GLU A 125 -22.28 21.40 -2.37
C GLU A 125 -21.87 22.35 -1.25
N PRO A 126 -22.81 23.03 -0.55
CA PRO A 126 -22.45 23.86 0.59
C PRO A 126 -21.72 23.11 1.71
N ILE A 127 -22.12 21.87 2.02
CA ILE A 127 -21.42 21.06 3.04
C ILE A 127 -20.00 20.70 2.59
N ASN A 128 -19.82 20.35 1.32
CA ASN A 128 -18.50 20.03 0.79
C ASN A 128 -17.58 21.26 0.83
N ASP A 129 -18.08 22.43 0.46
CA ASP A 129 -17.33 23.68 0.57
C ASP A 129 -17.00 24.01 2.03
N TRP A 130 -17.93 23.81 2.93
CA TRP A 130 -17.74 23.92 4.36
C TRP A 130 -16.64 22.99 4.87
N MET A 131 -16.68 21.70 4.46
CA MET A 131 -15.67 20.71 4.84
C MET A 131 -14.31 20.98 4.20
N LYS A 132 -14.24 21.41 2.94
CA LYS A 132 -12.98 21.82 2.29
C LYS A 132 -12.31 22.97 3.02
N ARG A 133 -13.08 23.81 3.68
CA ARG A 133 -12.62 24.93 4.50
C ARG A 133 -12.27 24.51 5.93
N GLY A 134 -12.43 23.20 6.27
CA GLY A 134 -12.02 22.62 7.53
C GLY A 134 -13.04 22.55 8.63
N TYR A 135 -14.24 22.91 8.35
CA TYR A 135 -15.31 22.82 9.34
C TYR A 135 -15.95 21.43 9.38
N ASN A 136 -16.46 21.06 10.54
CA ASN A 136 -17.18 19.81 10.68
C ASN A 136 -18.57 19.90 10.02
N ALA A 137 -18.94 18.90 9.21
CA ALA A 137 -20.25 18.81 8.60
C ALA A 137 -21.41 18.88 9.62
N MET A 138 -21.21 18.41 10.85
CA MET A 138 -22.23 18.53 11.91
C MET A 138 -22.49 19.96 12.35
N GLN A 139 -21.47 20.84 12.31
CA GLN A 139 -21.66 22.27 12.57
C GLN A 139 -22.54 22.92 11.50
N PHE A 140 -22.35 22.52 10.23
CA PHE A 140 -23.25 22.94 9.15
C PHE A 140 -24.69 22.45 9.39
N CYS A 141 -24.85 21.18 9.71
CA CYS A 141 -26.17 20.60 9.98
C CYS A 141 -26.88 21.30 11.16
N ALA A 142 -26.15 21.60 12.23
CA ALA A 142 -26.72 22.25 13.41
C ALA A 142 -27.00 23.74 13.22
N GLY A 143 -26.07 24.45 12.54
CA GLY A 143 -26.14 25.92 12.40
C GLY A 143 -26.94 26.40 11.19
N ILE A 144 -26.79 25.75 10.03
CA ILE A 144 -27.35 26.22 8.76
C ILE A 144 -28.60 25.46 8.37
N CYS A 145 -28.60 24.11 8.45
CA CYS A 145 -29.81 23.32 8.20
C CYS A 145 -30.87 23.47 9.31
N GLY A 146 -30.44 23.91 10.50
CA GLY A 146 -31.25 23.96 11.71
C GLY A 146 -31.51 22.56 12.30
N TRP A 147 -31.36 22.41 13.61
CA TRP A 147 -31.64 21.17 14.33
C TRP A 147 -33.06 20.64 14.09
N ASP A 148 -34.01 21.53 13.88
CA ASP A 148 -35.40 21.16 13.60
C ASP A 148 -35.57 20.40 12.29
N TYR A 149 -34.80 20.75 11.25
CA TYR A 149 -34.81 20.04 9.98
C TYR A 149 -34.14 18.65 10.11
N VAL A 150 -33.06 18.57 10.89
CA VAL A 150 -32.38 17.31 11.21
C VAL A 150 -33.31 16.35 11.93
N ASN A 151 -34.16 16.84 12.84
CA ASN A 151 -35.11 16.03 13.60
C ASN A 151 -36.40 15.68 12.84
N LYS A 152 -36.83 16.51 11.89
CA LYS A 152 -38.10 16.39 11.16
C LYS A 152 -38.08 15.61 9.87
N GLY A 153 -36.92 15.31 9.28
CA GLY A 153 -36.95 14.58 8.03
C GLY A 153 -35.63 14.44 7.26
N CYS A 154 -34.49 14.82 7.82
CA CYS A 154 -33.21 14.60 7.14
C CYS A 154 -32.91 13.09 7.04
N ALA A 155 -32.96 12.54 5.81
CA ALA A 155 -32.77 11.11 5.56
C ALA A 155 -31.43 10.61 6.12
N TYR A 156 -30.35 11.40 6.03
CA TYR A 156 -29.07 11.04 6.63
C TYR A 156 -29.13 10.83 8.15
N HIS A 157 -29.82 11.72 8.87
CA HIS A 157 -29.92 11.61 10.33
C HIS A 157 -30.97 10.59 10.79
N LEU A 158 -31.98 10.29 9.97
CA LEU A 158 -32.96 9.23 10.27
C LEU A 158 -32.34 7.84 10.32
N GLN A 159 -31.19 7.63 9.65
CA GLN A 159 -30.45 6.37 9.72
C GLN A 159 -30.06 5.99 11.17
N LYS A 160 -29.88 6.96 12.08
CA LYS A 160 -29.64 6.71 13.51
C LYS A 160 -30.74 5.94 14.22
N LYS A 161 -31.94 5.91 13.64
CA LYS A 161 -33.10 5.19 14.18
C LYS A 161 -33.22 3.75 13.67
N LYS A 162 -32.29 3.33 12.81
CA LYS A 162 -32.27 2.00 12.24
C LYS A 162 -32.00 0.94 13.29
N LYS A 163 -32.79 -0.14 13.25
CA LYS A 163 -32.77 -1.22 14.24
C LYS A 163 -32.15 -2.51 13.74
N GLU A 164 -31.90 -2.57 12.46
CA GLU A 164 -31.25 -3.71 11.81
C GLU A 164 -29.96 -4.06 12.55
N PRO A 165 -29.74 -5.35 12.86
CA PRO A 165 -28.60 -5.75 13.69
C PRO A 165 -27.26 -5.66 12.95
N ILE A 166 -27.25 -5.70 11.61
CA ILE A 166 -26.04 -5.61 10.80
C ILE A 166 -26.07 -4.32 10.00
N ILE A 167 -25.10 -3.45 10.26
CA ILE A 167 -24.93 -2.19 9.54
C ILE A 167 -23.72 -2.30 8.64
N TYR A 168 -23.92 -2.15 7.32
CA TYR A 168 -22.83 -1.96 6.38
C TYR A 168 -22.45 -0.49 6.31
N GLY A 169 -21.16 -0.20 6.40
CA GLY A 169 -20.61 1.14 6.27
C GLY A 169 -19.24 1.13 5.61
N GLN A 170 -18.76 2.30 5.19
CA GLN A 170 -17.39 2.41 4.68
C GLN A 170 -16.36 2.30 5.82
N HIS A 171 -15.12 1.90 5.50
CA HIS A 171 -14.00 1.81 6.45
C HIS A 171 -13.80 3.06 7.32
N GLN A 172 -14.18 4.27 6.82
CA GLN A 172 -14.10 5.50 7.59
C GLN A 172 -14.89 5.46 8.91
N HIS A 173 -15.92 4.62 9.01
CA HIS A 173 -16.69 4.49 10.27
C HIS A 173 -15.86 3.89 11.40
N VAL A 174 -14.80 3.13 11.09
CA VAL A 174 -13.90 2.59 12.13
C VAL A 174 -12.91 3.63 12.66
N THR A 175 -12.68 4.73 11.93
CA THR A 175 -11.79 5.83 12.35
C THR A 175 -12.54 7.02 12.89
N MET A 176 -13.65 7.42 12.25
CA MET A 176 -14.44 8.60 12.66
C MET A 176 -15.44 8.28 13.77
N GLY A 177 -15.69 7.00 14.03
CA GLY A 177 -16.76 6.53 14.89
C GLY A 177 -18.10 6.46 14.18
N HIS A 178 -18.97 5.65 14.72
CA HIS A 178 -20.33 5.47 14.25
C HIS A 178 -21.33 5.91 15.34
N PRO A 179 -22.46 6.52 14.99
CA PRO A 179 -23.44 6.96 15.99
C PRO A 179 -24.16 5.80 16.70
N LEU A 180 -24.11 4.60 16.15
CA LEU A 180 -24.63 3.38 16.75
C LEU A 180 -23.51 2.63 17.45
N GLN A 181 -23.87 1.88 18.51
CA GLN A 181 -22.94 0.99 19.22
C GLN A 181 -22.98 -0.41 18.62
N PHE A 182 -21.83 -1.06 18.55
CA PHE A 182 -21.66 -2.40 18.01
C PHE A 182 -20.96 -3.31 19.03
N HIS A 183 -21.17 -4.60 18.89
CA HIS A 183 -20.49 -5.64 19.67
C HIS A 183 -19.26 -6.17 18.92
N VAL A 184 -19.33 -6.19 17.59
CA VAL A 184 -18.27 -6.67 16.71
C VAL A 184 -18.12 -5.75 15.50
N VAL A 185 -16.89 -5.55 15.06
CA VAL A 185 -16.55 -4.92 13.78
C VAL A 185 -15.92 -5.95 12.87
N ILE A 186 -16.44 -6.06 11.66
CA ILE A 186 -15.85 -6.87 10.58
C ILE A 186 -15.46 -5.92 9.45
N GLY A 187 -14.17 -5.80 9.15
CA GLY A 187 -13.65 -5.04 8.00
C GLY A 187 -13.31 -5.96 6.85
N ASP A 188 -13.61 -5.58 5.63
CA ASP A 188 -13.29 -6.34 4.43
C ASP A 188 -12.46 -5.50 3.46
N GLU A 189 -11.43 -6.09 2.85
CA GLU A 189 -10.42 -5.46 2.01
C GLU A 189 -9.46 -4.51 2.78
N SER A 190 -8.40 -4.05 2.10
CA SER A 190 -7.36 -3.21 2.71
C SER A 190 -7.90 -1.88 3.24
N PRO A 191 -7.66 -1.53 4.51
CA PRO A 191 -8.19 -0.31 5.13
C PRO A 191 -7.32 0.93 4.92
N ILE A 192 -6.13 0.80 4.30
CA ILE A 192 -5.09 1.85 4.28
C ILE A 192 -5.65 3.22 3.92
N GLY A 193 -6.46 3.30 2.85
CA GLY A 193 -7.03 4.58 2.40
C GLY A 193 -7.96 5.27 3.41
N ALA A 194 -8.62 4.53 4.30
CA ALA A 194 -9.53 5.10 5.28
C ALA A 194 -8.80 5.72 6.49
N PHE A 195 -7.59 5.24 6.75
CA PHE A 195 -6.75 5.72 7.86
C PHE A 195 -5.90 6.92 7.48
N MET A 196 -5.72 7.18 6.19
CA MET A 196 -4.92 8.30 5.71
C MET A 196 -5.80 9.50 5.41
N ASN A 197 -5.34 10.67 5.81
CA ASN A 197 -5.99 11.94 5.50
C ASN A 197 -4.93 12.99 5.12
N GLU A 198 -5.15 13.64 4.00
CA GLU A 198 -4.28 14.71 3.51
C GLU A 198 -5.10 16.00 3.45
N TRP A 199 -4.62 17.04 4.12
CA TRP A 199 -5.23 18.37 4.10
C TRP A 199 -4.23 19.41 3.60
N LYS A 200 -4.63 20.16 2.57
CA LYS A 200 -3.82 21.24 2.00
C LYS A 200 -4.33 22.60 2.47
N ILE A 201 -3.43 23.38 3.03
CA ILE A 201 -3.70 24.75 3.47
C ILE A 201 -2.83 25.68 2.64
N PRO A 202 -3.41 26.46 1.69
CA PRO A 202 -2.66 27.44 0.93
C PRO A 202 -2.04 28.53 1.83
N PHE A 203 -0.83 29.00 1.53
CA PHE A 203 -0.14 30.02 2.33
C PHE A 203 -0.88 31.31 2.49
N LYS A 204 -1.65 31.73 1.50
CA LYS A 204 -2.51 32.93 1.60
C LYS A 204 -3.45 32.92 2.81
N PHE A 205 -3.73 31.74 3.38
CA PHE A 205 -4.54 31.57 4.58
C PHE A 205 -3.73 31.43 5.87
N ILE A 206 -2.40 31.35 5.76
CA ILE A 206 -1.48 31.28 6.91
C ILE A 206 -0.78 32.62 7.07
N ALA A 207 -0.62 33.38 5.99
CA ALA A 207 0.00 34.70 6.04
C ALA A 207 -0.78 35.64 6.98
N PRO A 208 -0.14 36.24 7.99
CA PRO A 208 -0.81 37.05 9.00
C PRO A 208 -1.16 38.43 8.44
N THR A 209 -2.27 38.52 7.72
CA THR A 209 -2.79 39.81 7.24
C THR A 209 -3.75 40.39 8.28
N GLY A 210 -3.41 41.55 8.82
CA GLY A 210 -4.28 42.28 9.74
C GLY A 210 -4.22 41.82 11.22
N LEU A 211 -3.25 40.99 11.61
CA LEU A 211 -2.95 40.64 13.00
C LEU A 211 -1.83 41.54 13.56
N ASP A 212 -1.84 41.76 14.86
CA ASP A 212 -0.76 42.49 15.52
C ASP A 212 0.55 41.70 15.44
N PRO A 213 1.63 42.26 14.85
CA PRO A 213 2.92 41.57 14.75
C PRO A 213 3.56 41.20 16.09
N GLN A 214 3.15 41.84 17.19
CA GLN A 214 3.70 41.61 18.54
C GLN A 214 2.99 40.45 19.25
N GLU A 215 1.90 39.93 18.74
CA GLU A 215 1.22 38.80 19.34
C GLU A 215 1.94 37.48 19.08
N PRO A 216 2.09 36.61 20.09
CA PRO A 216 2.79 35.33 19.97
C PRO A 216 2.25 34.42 18.83
N PHE A 217 0.94 34.48 18.58
CA PHE A 217 0.33 33.73 17.48
C PHE A 217 0.76 34.25 16.11
N THR A 218 0.86 35.56 15.95
CA THR A 218 1.35 36.20 14.73
C THR A 218 2.82 35.89 14.50
N GLU A 219 3.65 35.92 15.54
CA GLU A 219 5.06 35.49 15.47
C GLU A 219 5.17 34.02 15.01
N MET A 220 4.36 33.12 15.56
CA MET A 220 4.31 31.72 15.14
C MET A 220 3.97 31.59 13.67
N LEU A 221 2.99 32.35 13.16
CA LEU A 221 2.62 32.35 11.73
C LEU A 221 3.74 32.91 10.84
N HIS A 222 4.49 33.93 11.29
CA HIS A 222 5.65 34.42 10.55
C HIS A 222 6.74 33.37 10.46
N ARG A 223 7.09 32.70 11.56
CA ARG A 223 8.04 31.59 11.54
C ARG A 223 7.59 30.46 10.58
N MET A 224 6.29 30.18 10.52
CA MET A 224 5.72 29.23 9.56
C MET A 224 5.87 29.70 8.11
N ALA A 225 5.70 30.98 7.85
CA ALA A 225 5.90 31.57 6.53
C ALA A 225 7.39 31.49 6.10
N ASP A 226 8.31 31.76 7.03
CA ASP A 226 9.75 31.63 6.79
C ASP A 226 10.15 30.19 6.44
N LEU A 227 9.60 29.21 7.15
CA LEU A 227 9.80 27.80 6.81
C LEU A 227 9.27 27.46 5.41
N ALA A 228 8.24 28.17 4.98
CA ALA A 228 7.63 27.97 3.66
C ALA A 228 8.57 28.34 2.50
N GLU A 229 9.44 29.29 2.68
CA GLU A 229 10.43 29.69 1.66
C GLU A 229 11.49 28.60 1.45
N HIS A 230 11.75 27.80 2.47
CA HIS A 230 12.78 26.74 2.44
C HIS A 230 12.20 25.38 2.07
N GLY A 231 10.89 25.17 2.27
CA GLY A 231 10.24 23.88 2.14
C GLY A 231 10.67 22.87 3.19
N GLY A 232 10.03 21.70 3.26
CA GLY A 232 10.46 20.64 4.16
C GLY A 232 9.40 19.59 4.47
N ASN A 233 9.83 18.56 5.17
CA ASN A 233 8.98 17.51 5.70
C ASN A 233 9.25 17.39 7.21
N TYR A 234 8.30 17.80 8.01
CA TYR A 234 8.44 17.87 9.46
C TYR A 234 7.52 16.84 10.13
N SER A 235 8.07 16.08 11.08
CA SER A 235 7.22 15.46 12.11
C SER A 235 6.60 16.58 12.96
N GLY A 236 5.52 16.28 13.68
CA GLY A 236 4.92 17.29 14.56
C GLY A 236 5.92 17.91 15.53
N LEU A 237 6.73 17.07 16.20
CA LEU A 237 7.76 17.55 17.13
C LEU A 237 8.83 18.42 16.43
N ALA A 238 9.29 18.01 15.24
CA ALA A 238 10.26 18.81 14.48
C ALA A 238 9.69 20.18 14.11
N LEU A 239 8.43 20.23 13.66
CA LEU A 239 7.75 21.49 13.38
C LEU A 239 7.63 22.38 14.62
N LEU A 240 7.25 21.82 15.76
CA LEU A 240 7.17 22.59 17.02
C LEU A 240 8.51 23.22 17.38
N ASN A 241 9.61 22.48 17.24
CA ASN A 241 10.96 22.99 17.52
C ASN A 241 11.32 24.17 16.60
N GLU A 242 11.03 24.06 15.32
CA GLU A 242 11.24 25.15 14.35
C GLU A 242 10.37 26.39 14.67
N LEU A 243 9.17 26.17 15.21
CA LEU A 243 8.26 27.25 15.60
C LEU A 243 8.62 27.91 16.95
N GLY A 244 9.59 27.38 17.70
CA GLY A 244 10.03 27.93 18.97
C GLY A 244 9.78 27.07 20.21
N GLY A 245 9.38 25.83 19.98
CA GLY A 245 9.12 24.83 21.01
C GLY A 245 7.65 24.65 21.38
N ALA A 246 7.37 23.54 22.04
CA ALA A 246 5.98 23.15 22.37
C ALA A 246 5.30 24.15 23.35
N GLU A 247 6.04 24.68 24.31
CA GLU A 247 5.53 25.67 25.27
C GLU A 247 5.14 26.96 24.55
N PHE A 248 6.04 27.52 23.72
CA PHE A 248 5.75 28.73 22.95
C PHE A 248 4.51 28.55 22.04
N VAL A 249 4.40 27.41 21.36
CA VAL A 249 3.26 27.13 20.48
C VAL A 249 1.97 26.97 21.30
N ALA A 250 2.02 26.33 22.48
CA ALA A 250 0.86 26.19 23.36
C ALA A 250 0.37 27.54 23.87
N ASP A 251 1.30 28.43 24.28
CA ASP A 251 0.99 29.78 24.74
C ASP A 251 0.42 30.64 23.61
N ALA A 252 1.03 30.60 22.42
CA ALA A 252 0.55 31.31 21.24
C ALA A 252 -0.88 30.90 20.87
N ILE A 253 -1.20 29.59 20.92
CA ILE A 253 -2.54 29.06 20.67
C ILE A 253 -3.52 29.47 21.77
N SER A 254 -3.11 29.43 23.02
CA SER A 254 -3.93 29.84 24.17
C SER A 254 -4.30 31.30 24.08
N PHE A 255 -3.32 32.16 23.75
CA PHE A 255 -3.53 33.60 23.53
C PHE A 255 -4.49 33.85 22.35
N PHE A 256 -4.28 33.17 21.22
CA PHE A 256 -5.18 33.21 20.06
C PHE A 256 -6.61 32.81 20.42
N ARG A 257 -6.80 31.78 21.25
CA ARG A 257 -8.13 31.35 21.71
C ARG A 257 -8.82 32.41 22.54
N LEU A 258 -8.12 33.06 23.45
CA LEU A 258 -8.69 34.16 24.23
C LEU A 258 -9.09 35.35 23.34
N ALA A 259 -8.29 35.63 22.30
CA ALA A 259 -8.61 36.66 21.32
C ALA A 259 -9.78 36.23 20.38
N VAL A 260 -9.90 34.94 20.07
CA VAL A 260 -10.83 34.34 19.14
C VAL A 260 -12.14 33.91 19.77
N ASP A 261 -12.20 33.71 21.09
CA ASP A 261 -13.48 33.65 21.79
C ASP A 261 -14.24 34.98 21.67
N ALA A 262 -13.55 36.04 21.32
CA ALA A 262 -14.13 37.33 20.90
C ALA A 262 -14.47 37.40 19.40
N ILE A 263 -13.85 36.56 18.54
CA ILE A 263 -14.15 36.43 17.11
C ILE A 263 -14.79 35.04 16.92
N PRO A 264 -16.05 34.91 16.52
CA PRO A 264 -16.66 33.61 16.30
C PRO A 264 -15.81 32.81 15.29
N LEU A 265 -15.16 31.72 15.74
CA LEU A 265 -14.40 30.75 14.91
C LEU A 265 -15.23 30.09 13.80
N ALA A 266 -16.53 30.19 13.92
CA ALA A 266 -17.48 29.99 12.82
C ALA A 266 -18.23 31.33 12.65
N PRO A 267 -18.13 32.00 11.53
CA PRO A 267 -19.05 33.08 11.24
C PRO A 267 -20.46 32.53 11.48
N LYS A 268 -21.36 33.34 12.05
CA LYS A 268 -22.78 33.02 12.07
C LYS A 268 -23.23 32.95 10.61
N ILE A 269 -23.04 31.81 10.00
CA ILE A 269 -23.34 31.57 8.58
C ILE A 269 -24.80 31.24 8.52
N PHE A 270 -25.58 32.15 7.98
CA PHE A 270 -27.01 32.04 7.85
C PHE A 270 -27.48 31.56 6.47
N SER A 271 -26.55 31.48 5.49
CA SER A 271 -26.86 31.02 4.14
C SER A 271 -25.66 30.42 3.43
N ALA A 272 -25.90 29.63 2.36
CA ALA A 272 -24.85 29.12 1.48
C ALA A 272 -23.98 30.23 0.86
N ARG A 273 -24.53 31.43 0.63
CA ARG A 273 -23.79 32.61 0.12
C ARG A 273 -22.80 33.18 1.13
N ASP A 274 -23.06 33.02 2.43
CA ASP A 274 -22.14 33.47 3.48
C ASP A 274 -20.91 32.56 3.58
N VAL A 275 -21.03 31.30 3.13
CA VAL A 275 -19.93 30.34 3.02
C VAL A 275 -18.90 30.80 2.00
N GLU A 276 -19.32 31.41 0.88
CA GLU A 276 -18.42 31.87 -0.19
C GLU A 276 -17.59 33.08 0.22
N LYS A 277 -18.03 33.85 1.22
CA LYS A 277 -17.43 35.12 1.63
C LYS A 277 -16.45 35.02 2.81
N ALA A 278 -16.42 33.89 3.49
CA ALA A 278 -15.61 33.76 4.70
C ALA A 278 -14.14 33.40 4.37
N ASP A 279 -13.20 34.30 4.60
CA ASP A 279 -11.77 34.18 4.21
C ASP A 279 -10.84 33.49 5.24
N PHE A 280 -11.35 33.00 6.38
CA PHE A 280 -10.55 32.48 7.50
C PHE A 280 -10.59 30.95 7.70
N PHE A 281 -10.57 30.18 6.64
CA PHE A 281 -11.10 28.82 6.65
C PHE A 281 -10.19 27.69 7.13
N HIS A 282 -8.87 27.83 7.01
CA HIS A 282 -7.93 26.75 7.33
C HIS A 282 -7.24 26.95 8.68
N LEU A 283 -7.32 28.15 9.23
CA LEU A 283 -6.69 28.51 10.50
C LEU A 283 -7.15 27.62 11.68
N PRO A 284 -8.47 27.33 11.85
CA PRO A 284 -8.92 26.45 12.94
C PRO A 284 -8.37 25.03 12.86
N GLN A 285 -8.06 24.51 11.66
CA GLN A 285 -7.48 23.19 11.52
C GLN A 285 -6.00 23.19 11.84
N LEU A 286 -5.29 24.20 11.38
CA LEU A 286 -3.89 24.40 11.72
C LEU A 286 -3.73 24.56 13.23
N VAL A 287 -4.55 25.39 13.86
CA VAL A 287 -4.56 25.58 15.32
C VAL A 287 -4.81 24.26 16.05
N ARG A 288 -5.79 23.48 15.62
CA ARG A 288 -6.07 22.15 16.21
C ARG A 288 -4.91 21.17 16.02
N LEU A 289 -4.26 21.20 14.87
CA LEU A 289 -3.08 20.38 14.62
C LEU A 289 -1.98 20.77 15.59
N LEU A 290 -1.58 22.03 15.62
CA LEU A 290 -0.50 22.56 16.44
C LEU A 290 -0.78 22.37 17.94
N GLU A 291 -2.04 22.56 18.37
CA GLU A 291 -2.45 22.29 19.75
C GLU A 291 -2.25 20.81 20.13
N ARG A 292 -2.65 19.91 19.26
CA ARG A 292 -2.46 18.47 19.50
C ARG A 292 -0.98 18.10 19.53
N GLU A 293 -0.19 18.65 18.61
CA GLU A 293 1.25 18.46 18.57
C GLU A 293 1.92 18.99 19.84
N ALA A 294 1.62 20.23 20.24
CA ALA A 294 2.16 20.83 21.45
C ALA A 294 1.77 20.01 22.70
N ARG A 295 0.52 19.61 22.81
CA ARG A 295 0.04 18.78 23.92
C ARG A 295 0.72 17.40 23.93
N SER A 296 0.90 16.78 22.79
CA SER A 296 1.59 15.49 22.68
C SER A 296 3.05 15.60 23.09
N ALA A 297 3.73 16.69 22.68
CA ALA A 297 5.11 16.94 23.05
C ALA A 297 5.27 17.20 24.56
N LEU A 298 4.38 17.99 25.18
CA LEU A 298 4.39 18.28 26.61
C LEU A 298 4.07 17.06 27.48
N LEU A 299 3.33 16.09 26.93
CA LEU A 299 3.00 14.83 27.61
C LEU A 299 3.93 13.67 27.24
N ASP A 300 4.99 13.96 26.46
CA ASP A 300 5.90 12.95 25.89
C ASP A 300 5.16 11.82 25.13
N GLN A 301 4.09 12.20 24.42
CA GLN A 301 3.26 11.28 23.64
C GLN A 301 3.40 11.61 22.15
N PRO A 302 3.82 10.65 21.31
CA PRO A 302 3.94 10.91 19.88
C PRO A 302 2.59 11.19 19.25
N TYR A 303 2.50 12.27 18.47
CA TYR A 303 1.31 12.58 17.69
C TYR A 303 1.42 12.02 16.26
N PRO A 304 0.37 11.36 15.76
CA PRO A 304 0.42 10.68 14.45
C PRO A 304 0.19 11.66 13.28
N GLY A 305 1.03 12.66 13.15
CA GLY A 305 0.92 13.64 12.07
C GLY A 305 2.28 14.04 11.50
N ARG A 306 2.27 14.49 10.24
CA ARG A 306 3.41 15.16 9.59
C ARG A 306 2.92 16.34 8.79
N VAL A 307 3.81 17.30 8.65
CA VAL A 307 3.56 18.52 7.88
C VAL A 307 4.60 18.63 6.79
N LEU A 308 4.12 18.73 5.54
CA LEU A 308 4.94 19.07 4.39
C LEU A 308 4.75 20.54 4.08
N ILE A 309 5.83 21.26 3.93
CA ILE A 309 5.82 22.61 3.41
C ILE A 309 6.22 22.55 1.95
N GLU A 310 5.25 22.79 1.08
CA GLU A 310 5.40 22.66 -0.37
C GLU A 310 5.04 23.98 -1.06
N ASN A 311 5.35 24.06 -2.36
CA ASN A 311 5.06 25.24 -3.18
C ASN A 311 3.62 25.75 -2.99
N GLY A 312 3.48 26.91 -2.40
CA GLY A 312 2.21 27.61 -2.23
C GLY A 312 1.35 27.17 -1.06
N GLY A 313 1.83 26.30 -0.18
CA GLY A 313 1.02 25.86 0.96
C GLY A 313 1.67 24.89 1.92
N LEU A 314 0.88 24.49 2.89
CA LEU A 314 1.20 23.51 3.90
C LEU A 314 0.29 22.29 3.69
N THR A 315 0.87 21.11 3.63
CA THR A 315 0.14 19.84 3.53
C THR A 315 0.27 19.08 4.84
N MET A 316 -0.85 18.87 5.52
CA MET A 316 -0.90 18.04 6.71
C MET A 316 -1.19 16.60 6.32
N LEU A 317 -0.31 15.69 6.69
CA LEU A 317 -0.45 14.26 6.52
C LEU A 317 -0.83 13.65 7.87
N LEU A 318 -2.07 13.19 7.97
CA LEU A 318 -2.64 12.72 9.22
C LEU A 318 -3.02 11.24 9.10
N ARG A 319 -2.63 10.45 10.08
CA ARG A 319 -3.22 9.13 10.28
C ARG A 319 -4.40 9.26 11.24
N ARG A 320 -5.53 8.69 10.87
CA ARG A 320 -6.68 8.59 11.75
C ARG A 320 -6.52 7.35 12.64
N PRO A 321 -6.54 7.48 13.96
CA PRO A 321 -6.54 6.30 14.84
C PRO A 321 -7.86 5.53 14.70
N LEU A 322 -7.85 4.28 15.15
CA LEU A 322 -9.11 3.57 15.43
C LEU A 322 -9.93 4.38 16.44
N ASN A 323 -11.24 4.43 16.24
CA ASN A 323 -12.12 5.11 17.16
C ASN A 323 -12.16 4.36 18.50
N GLU A 324 -11.97 5.07 19.62
CA GLU A 324 -11.95 4.51 20.97
C GLU A 324 -13.27 3.85 21.40
N ARG A 325 -14.38 4.18 20.71
CA ARG A 325 -15.70 3.60 20.97
C ARG A 325 -15.97 2.29 20.24
N LEU A 326 -14.99 1.80 19.48
CA LEU A 326 -15.12 0.49 18.84
C LEU A 326 -15.14 -0.62 19.90
N PRO A 327 -15.86 -1.71 19.64
CA PRO A 327 -15.84 -2.87 20.51
C PRO A 327 -14.44 -3.50 20.57
N PRO A 328 -14.15 -4.35 21.56
CA PRO A 328 -12.88 -5.06 21.65
C PRO A 328 -12.69 -6.00 20.45
N HIS A 329 -13.77 -6.60 19.95
CA HIS A 329 -13.73 -7.54 18.83
C HIS A 329 -13.70 -6.81 17.49
N VAL A 330 -12.53 -6.77 16.89
CA VAL A 330 -12.29 -6.23 15.54
C VAL A 330 -11.62 -7.29 14.69
N ILE A 331 -12.30 -7.70 13.64
CA ILE A 331 -11.88 -8.71 12.67
C ILE A 331 -11.64 -8.00 11.34
N TRP A 332 -10.54 -8.29 10.68
CA TRP A 332 -10.23 -7.71 9.37
C TRP A 332 -9.92 -8.79 8.33
N LEU A 333 -10.47 -8.66 7.14
CA LEU A 333 -10.30 -9.62 6.04
C LEU A 333 -9.50 -8.94 4.94
N ASP A 334 -8.23 -9.30 4.79
CA ASP A 334 -7.40 -8.80 3.69
C ASP A 334 -6.49 -9.92 3.18
N ALA A 335 -6.56 -10.20 1.86
CA ALA A 335 -5.78 -11.25 1.23
C ALA A 335 -4.28 -11.07 1.37
N THR A 336 -3.84 -9.84 1.56
CA THR A 336 -2.46 -9.41 1.48
C THR A 336 -2.03 -8.61 2.71
N ALA A 337 -2.62 -8.94 3.87
CA ALA A 337 -2.27 -8.27 5.12
C ALA A 337 -0.80 -8.53 5.50
N GLU A 338 -0.09 -7.46 5.82
CA GLU A 338 1.26 -7.47 6.37
C GLU A 338 1.21 -7.00 7.83
N LYS A 339 1.82 -7.80 8.74
CA LYS A 339 1.65 -7.64 10.19
C LYS A 339 2.13 -6.28 10.68
N HIS A 340 3.36 -5.93 10.35
CA HIS A 340 3.98 -4.69 10.83
C HIS A 340 3.23 -3.45 10.35
N LEU A 341 2.76 -3.46 9.09
CA LEU A 341 1.95 -2.40 8.52
C LEU A 341 0.61 -2.26 9.26
N TYR A 342 -0.05 -3.38 9.54
CA TYR A 342 -1.35 -3.38 10.22
C TYR A 342 -1.23 -2.94 11.68
N GLU A 343 -0.20 -3.39 12.41
CA GLU A 343 0.09 -2.93 13.77
C GLU A 343 0.37 -1.43 13.81
N SER A 344 1.14 -0.92 12.85
CA SER A 344 1.40 0.51 12.71
C SER A 344 0.14 1.31 12.36
N LEU A 345 -0.71 0.78 11.49
CA LEU A 345 -1.94 1.44 11.05
C LEU A 345 -2.97 1.53 12.16
N PHE A 346 -3.18 0.41 12.88
CA PHE A 346 -4.23 0.30 13.90
C PHE A 346 -3.79 0.72 15.30
N HIS A 347 -2.50 0.84 15.57
CA HIS A 347 -1.95 0.99 16.94
C HIS A 347 -2.44 -0.08 17.90
N ARG A 348 -2.59 -1.26 17.41
CA ARG A 348 -2.98 -2.45 18.17
C ARG A 348 -2.13 -3.63 17.73
N SER A 349 -1.85 -4.53 18.65
CA SER A 349 -1.31 -5.84 18.33
C SER A 349 -2.25 -6.58 17.37
N VAL A 350 -1.68 -7.30 16.41
CA VAL A 350 -2.43 -7.99 15.36
C VAL A 350 -2.03 -9.47 15.31
N LYS A 351 -3.02 -10.36 15.39
CA LYS A 351 -2.87 -11.78 15.03
C LYS A 351 -3.28 -11.97 13.58
N ILE A 352 -2.33 -12.39 12.71
CA ILE A 352 -2.66 -12.74 11.33
C ILE A 352 -2.84 -14.25 11.22
N VAL A 353 -4.01 -14.65 10.74
CA VAL A 353 -4.34 -16.03 10.38
C VAL A 353 -4.24 -16.16 8.86
N ARG A 354 -3.35 -17.03 8.38
CA ARG A 354 -3.15 -17.29 6.96
C ARG A 354 -3.89 -18.56 6.55
N ALA A 355 -4.74 -18.46 5.53
CA ALA A 355 -5.61 -19.56 5.11
C ALA A 355 -5.76 -19.60 3.58
N THR A 356 -4.65 -19.56 2.85
CA THR A 356 -4.64 -19.69 1.39
C THR A 356 -4.42 -21.17 1.02
N PRO A 357 -5.41 -21.84 0.38
CA PRO A 357 -5.25 -23.22 -0.07
C PRO A 357 -4.26 -23.34 -1.23
N GLU A 358 -3.89 -24.56 -1.56
CA GLU A 358 -3.08 -24.86 -2.73
C GLU A 358 -3.70 -24.28 -4.01
N LEU A 359 -2.86 -23.70 -4.87
CA LEU A 359 -3.29 -23.16 -6.14
C LEU A 359 -3.45 -24.27 -7.16
N LYS A 360 -4.55 -24.25 -7.90
CA LYS A 360 -4.79 -25.15 -9.06
C LYS A 360 -4.23 -24.56 -10.36
N ALA A 361 -3.39 -23.55 -10.26
CA ALA A 361 -2.80 -22.87 -11.40
C ALA A 361 -1.47 -23.49 -11.79
N THR A 362 -1.14 -23.43 -13.08
CA THR A 362 0.24 -23.57 -13.56
C THR A 362 0.84 -22.19 -13.68
N ILE A 363 1.88 -21.89 -12.89
CA ILE A 363 2.50 -20.57 -12.83
C ILE A 363 3.78 -20.55 -13.65
N TYR A 364 3.80 -19.72 -14.69
CA TYR A 364 4.94 -19.42 -15.54
C TYR A 364 5.49 -18.06 -15.15
N GLN A 365 6.74 -18.00 -14.70
CA GLN A 365 7.37 -16.71 -14.38
C GLN A 365 8.51 -16.41 -15.33
N VAL A 366 8.47 -15.21 -15.92
CA VAL A 366 9.54 -14.68 -16.77
C VAL A 366 10.45 -13.81 -15.93
N TYR A 367 11.66 -14.32 -15.61
CA TYR A 367 12.57 -13.70 -14.65
C TYR A 367 13.50 -12.64 -15.24
N ASP A 368 13.71 -12.62 -16.56
CA ASP A 368 14.63 -11.71 -17.23
C ASP A 368 13.97 -10.38 -17.67
N ARG A 369 12.73 -10.13 -17.27
CA ARG A 369 11.97 -8.91 -17.60
C ARG A 369 11.31 -8.31 -16.35
N ALA A 370 11.61 -7.04 -16.09
CA ALA A 370 10.97 -6.30 -15.00
C ALA A 370 9.65 -5.66 -15.42
N ASN A 371 9.54 -5.21 -16.67
CA ASN A 371 8.42 -4.44 -17.19
C ASN A 371 7.97 -3.34 -16.21
N ASN A 372 8.94 -2.59 -15.67
CA ASN A 372 8.69 -1.63 -14.61
C ASN A 372 7.88 -0.42 -15.11
N LYS A 373 7.21 0.26 -14.18
CA LYS A 373 6.33 1.39 -14.49
C LYS A 373 7.03 2.49 -15.27
N HIS A 374 8.27 2.83 -14.92
CA HIS A 374 9.01 3.91 -15.58
C HIS A 374 9.20 3.65 -17.07
N VAL A 375 9.62 2.43 -17.44
CA VAL A 375 9.80 2.02 -18.84
C VAL A 375 8.45 1.97 -19.58
N MET A 376 7.44 1.39 -18.94
CA MET A 376 6.12 1.15 -19.54
C MET A 376 5.26 2.41 -19.70
N THR A 377 5.51 3.46 -18.92
CA THR A 377 4.69 4.70 -18.93
C THR A 377 5.48 5.96 -19.26
N GLY A 378 6.81 5.89 -19.33
CA GLY A 378 7.70 7.02 -19.63
C GLY A 378 7.50 7.53 -21.06
N LYS A 379 7.38 8.85 -21.27
CA LYS A 379 7.06 9.46 -22.58
C LYS A 379 8.02 9.05 -23.70
N GLN A 380 9.28 8.77 -23.38
CA GLN A 380 10.30 8.42 -24.38
C GLN A 380 10.42 6.91 -24.64
N THR A 381 10.01 6.08 -23.69
CA THR A 381 10.24 4.62 -23.72
C THR A 381 8.98 3.82 -23.97
N ARG A 382 7.81 4.34 -23.60
CA ARG A 382 6.55 3.61 -23.55
C ARG A 382 6.13 2.97 -24.87
N ASP A 383 6.28 3.68 -25.99
CA ASP A 383 5.76 3.21 -27.28
C ASP A 383 6.56 1.99 -27.78
N LYS A 384 7.89 2.00 -27.58
CA LYS A 384 8.74 0.84 -27.85
C LYS A 384 8.48 -0.29 -26.87
N ALA A 385 8.45 0.02 -25.58
CA ALA A 385 8.23 -0.99 -24.53
C ALA A 385 6.86 -1.66 -24.64
N THR A 386 5.80 -0.90 -24.97
CA THR A 386 4.45 -1.44 -25.16
C THR A 386 4.37 -2.30 -26.43
N GLU A 387 5.05 -1.93 -27.51
CA GLU A 387 5.12 -2.76 -28.70
C GLU A 387 5.85 -4.08 -28.44
N GLU A 388 7.03 -4.04 -27.80
CA GLU A 388 7.77 -5.25 -27.44
C GLU A 388 6.96 -6.17 -26.51
N LEU A 389 6.32 -5.61 -25.49
CA LEU A 389 5.50 -6.39 -24.57
C LEU A 389 4.26 -6.99 -25.28
N ALA A 390 3.61 -6.26 -26.18
CA ALA A 390 2.50 -6.77 -26.96
C ALA A 390 2.92 -7.94 -27.83
N GLN A 391 4.08 -7.86 -28.51
CA GLN A 391 4.64 -8.95 -29.31
C GLN A 391 4.95 -10.19 -28.45
N GLN A 392 5.51 -9.99 -27.25
CA GLN A 392 5.79 -11.07 -26.33
C GLN A 392 4.51 -11.78 -25.88
N ILE A 393 3.50 -11.02 -25.46
CA ILE A 393 2.19 -11.55 -25.05
C ILE A 393 1.51 -12.29 -26.21
N ALA A 394 1.44 -11.68 -27.38
CA ALA A 394 0.83 -12.31 -28.56
C ALA A 394 1.52 -13.63 -28.94
N ALA A 395 2.86 -13.69 -28.85
CA ALA A 395 3.62 -14.91 -29.11
C ALA A 395 3.32 -16.00 -28.08
N ILE A 396 3.23 -15.66 -26.78
CA ILE A 396 2.87 -16.60 -25.71
C ILE A 396 1.45 -17.15 -25.93
N VAL A 397 0.47 -16.27 -26.18
CA VAL A 397 -0.93 -16.62 -26.40
C VAL A 397 -1.07 -17.57 -27.61
N LYS A 398 -0.42 -17.21 -28.74
CA LYS A 398 -0.42 -18.02 -29.95
C LYS A 398 0.22 -19.39 -29.71
N ARG A 399 1.37 -19.45 -29.06
CA ARG A 399 2.10 -20.69 -28.76
C ARG A 399 1.29 -21.66 -27.92
N LYS A 400 0.60 -21.12 -26.90
CA LYS A 400 -0.18 -21.90 -25.94
C LYS A 400 -1.60 -22.23 -26.46
N GLY A 401 -2.08 -21.50 -27.45
CA GLY A 401 -3.39 -21.69 -28.03
C GLY A 401 -4.56 -21.27 -27.15
N TYR A 402 -4.33 -20.31 -26.24
CA TYR A 402 -5.39 -19.79 -25.36
C TYR A 402 -6.53 -19.17 -26.17
N GLN A 403 -7.76 -19.44 -25.74
CA GLN A 403 -8.96 -18.96 -26.43
C GLN A 403 -9.53 -17.70 -25.79
N ASN A 404 -9.40 -17.57 -24.49
CA ASN A 404 -9.91 -16.42 -23.72
C ASN A 404 -8.88 -15.97 -22.66
N PRO A 405 -7.66 -15.56 -23.08
CA PRO A 405 -6.65 -15.06 -22.14
C PRO A 405 -7.00 -13.67 -21.63
N ALA A 406 -6.70 -13.40 -20.35
CA ALA A 406 -6.87 -12.11 -19.72
C ALA A 406 -5.53 -11.40 -19.47
N LEU A 407 -5.58 -10.09 -19.30
CA LEU A 407 -4.41 -9.25 -19.03
C LEU A 407 -4.61 -8.38 -17.80
N VAL A 408 -3.60 -8.33 -16.90
CA VAL A 408 -3.47 -7.28 -15.89
C VAL A 408 -2.14 -6.57 -16.07
N SER A 409 -2.18 -5.25 -16.26
CA SER A 409 -0.98 -4.44 -16.47
C SER A 409 -1.22 -2.98 -16.07
N TYR A 410 -0.39 -2.05 -16.56
CA TYR A 410 -0.58 -0.61 -16.36
C TYR A 410 -1.76 -0.07 -17.16
N LYS A 411 -2.45 0.95 -16.64
CA LYS A 411 -3.60 1.58 -17.30
C LYS A 411 -3.30 1.97 -18.75
N TYR A 412 -2.15 2.57 -18.99
CA TYR A 412 -1.74 2.95 -20.33
C TYR A 412 -1.70 1.75 -21.31
N PHE A 413 -1.19 0.62 -20.84
CA PHE A 413 -1.09 -0.58 -21.68
C PHE A 413 -2.42 -1.31 -21.88
N VAL A 414 -3.34 -1.22 -20.93
CA VAL A 414 -4.64 -1.92 -21.00
C VAL A 414 -5.72 -1.05 -21.66
N ALA A 415 -5.80 0.23 -21.29
CA ALA A 415 -6.94 1.09 -21.66
C ALA A 415 -6.60 2.16 -22.70
N ASP A 416 -5.36 2.62 -22.74
CA ASP A 416 -4.97 3.77 -23.58
C ASP A 416 -4.09 3.36 -24.79
N MET A 417 -3.76 2.08 -24.92
CA MET A 417 -3.00 1.55 -26.06
C MET A 417 -3.87 1.62 -27.30
N ARG A 418 -3.52 2.50 -28.23
CA ARG A 418 -4.29 2.71 -29.46
C ARG A 418 -3.53 2.21 -30.66
N HIS A 419 -4.28 1.65 -31.59
CA HIS A 419 -3.96 1.29 -32.98
C HIS A 419 -2.47 1.06 -33.28
N GLY A 420 -2.10 -0.15 -33.52
CA GLY A 420 -0.74 -0.52 -33.77
C GLY A 420 -0.63 -1.79 -34.61
N SER A 421 0.41 -2.51 -34.32
CA SER A 421 0.71 -3.82 -34.92
C SER A 421 -0.40 -4.84 -34.67
N GLU A 422 -0.34 -5.96 -35.39
CA GLU A 422 -1.19 -7.14 -35.15
C GLU A 422 -1.10 -7.61 -33.68
N ALA A 423 0.11 -7.55 -33.10
CA ALA A 423 0.34 -7.91 -31.71
C ALA A 423 -0.46 -7.01 -30.74
N LYS A 424 -0.49 -5.71 -30.98
CA LYS A 424 -1.32 -4.79 -30.15
C LYS A 424 -2.80 -5.09 -30.28
N ARG A 425 -3.30 -5.34 -31.47
CA ARG A 425 -4.71 -5.73 -31.67
C ARG A 425 -5.07 -7.02 -30.94
N THR A 426 -4.15 -7.98 -30.90
CA THR A 426 -4.33 -9.22 -30.11
C THR A 426 -4.50 -8.90 -28.63
N VAL A 427 -3.66 -8.01 -28.08
CA VAL A 427 -3.72 -7.62 -26.67
C VAL A 427 -4.95 -6.76 -26.37
N GLU A 428 -5.33 -5.84 -27.25
CA GLU A 428 -6.55 -5.01 -27.12
C GLU A 428 -7.84 -5.83 -27.09
N ALA A 429 -7.85 -6.98 -27.74
CA ALA A 429 -9.01 -7.89 -27.74
C ALA A 429 -9.14 -8.70 -26.44
N MET A 430 -8.11 -8.73 -25.59
CA MET A 430 -8.14 -9.47 -24.34
C MET A 430 -8.94 -8.72 -23.26
N PRO A 431 -9.77 -9.43 -22.46
CA PRO A 431 -10.31 -8.85 -21.24
C PRO A 431 -9.18 -8.34 -20.35
N GLY A 432 -9.23 -7.08 -19.95
CA GLY A 432 -8.10 -6.46 -19.25
C GLY A 432 -8.50 -5.66 -18.02
N LEU A 433 -7.65 -5.70 -16.99
CA LEU A 433 -7.70 -4.85 -15.82
C LEU A 433 -6.35 -4.16 -15.63
N TYR A 434 -6.33 -3.02 -14.97
CA TYR A 434 -5.08 -2.37 -14.62
C TYR A 434 -4.80 -2.44 -13.12
N PHE A 435 -3.52 -2.42 -12.76
CA PHE A 435 -3.07 -2.42 -11.38
C PHE A 435 -3.80 -1.34 -10.56
N TYR A 436 -4.08 -1.63 -9.30
CA TYR A 436 -4.84 -0.83 -8.33
C TYR A 436 -6.34 -0.66 -8.62
N ALA A 437 -6.80 -0.95 -9.85
CA ALA A 437 -8.23 -0.94 -10.17
C ALA A 437 -8.84 -2.36 -10.24
N ALA A 438 -8.02 -3.39 -10.11
CA ALA A 438 -8.46 -4.77 -10.18
C ALA A 438 -9.18 -5.26 -8.90
N ARG A 439 -9.17 -4.49 -7.80
CA ARG A 439 -9.73 -4.91 -6.51
C ARG A 439 -11.26 -5.02 -6.56
N GLY A 440 -11.81 -6.08 -5.99
CA GLY A 440 -13.26 -6.29 -5.85
C GLY A 440 -14.00 -6.69 -7.13
N THR A 441 -13.34 -6.98 -8.26
CA THR A 441 -13.99 -7.40 -9.50
C THR A 441 -13.81 -8.90 -9.79
N ASN A 442 -14.82 -9.53 -10.39
CA ASN A 442 -14.83 -10.92 -10.82
C ASN A 442 -14.83 -11.05 -12.37
N SER A 443 -14.59 -9.96 -13.09
CA SER A 443 -14.74 -9.92 -14.56
C SER A 443 -13.83 -10.87 -15.34
N LEU A 444 -12.73 -11.36 -14.73
CA LEU A 444 -11.78 -12.27 -15.37
C LEU A 444 -11.97 -13.74 -14.98
N GLU A 445 -12.98 -14.08 -14.20
CA GLU A 445 -13.18 -15.46 -13.70
C GLU A 445 -13.39 -16.48 -14.82
N GLY A 446 -13.98 -16.06 -15.96
CA GLY A 446 -14.22 -16.92 -17.12
C GLY A 446 -13.01 -17.19 -18.01
N CYS A 447 -11.86 -16.58 -17.75
CA CYS A 447 -10.69 -16.70 -18.62
C CYS A 447 -9.93 -18.02 -18.41
N ASP A 448 -9.28 -18.52 -19.49
CA ASP A 448 -8.49 -19.75 -19.50
C ASP A 448 -7.01 -19.53 -19.15
N ALA A 449 -6.53 -18.30 -19.28
CA ALA A 449 -5.21 -17.87 -18.85
C ALA A 449 -5.23 -16.44 -18.34
N LEU A 450 -4.25 -16.09 -17.50
CA LEU A 450 -4.01 -14.73 -17.06
C LEU A 450 -2.55 -14.34 -17.29
N ILE A 451 -2.36 -13.18 -17.87
CA ILE A 451 -1.04 -12.56 -18.02
C ILE A 451 -0.97 -11.34 -17.11
N VAL A 452 -0.10 -11.39 -16.10
CA VAL A 452 0.23 -10.27 -15.24
C VAL A 452 1.54 -9.67 -15.73
N ALA A 453 1.46 -8.52 -16.39
CA ALA A 453 2.61 -7.92 -17.05
C ALA A 453 3.01 -6.60 -16.37
N GLY A 454 4.10 -6.66 -15.63
CA GLY A 454 4.69 -5.51 -14.97
C GLY A 454 4.97 -5.70 -13.48
N THR A 455 5.76 -4.75 -12.95
CA THR A 455 6.03 -4.64 -11.52
C THR A 455 5.43 -3.31 -11.04
N PRO A 456 4.21 -3.33 -10.47
CA PRO A 456 3.54 -2.12 -10.03
C PRO A 456 4.33 -1.45 -8.91
N GLN A 457 4.43 -0.14 -8.97
CA GLN A 457 5.07 0.65 -7.92
C GLN A 457 4.38 2.00 -7.81
N LEU A 458 4.15 2.45 -6.59
CA LEU A 458 3.67 3.80 -6.35
C LEU A 458 4.71 4.82 -6.87
N ASN A 459 4.23 6.00 -7.25
CA ASN A 459 5.12 7.13 -7.45
C ASN A 459 5.87 7.43 -6.14
N ASN A 460 7.14 7.82 -6.20
CA ASN A 460 7.98 8.07 -5.03
C ASN A 460 7.34 9.08 -4.06
N ASP A 461 6.74 10.14 -4.56
CA ASP A 461 6.07 11.14 -3.72
C ASP A 461 4.84 10.54 -2.99
N VAL A 462 4.02 9.77 -3.71
CA VAL A 462 2.87 9.07 -3.10
C VAL A 462 3.34 8.05 -2.08
N PHE A 463 4.41 7.30 -2.40
CA PHE A 463 5.00 6.33 -1.48
C PHE A 463 5.52 6.98 -0.20
N ALA A 464 6.31 8.06 -0.35
CA ALA A 464 6.87 8.82 0.78
C ALA A 464 5.76 9.45 1.67
N ARG A 465 4.71 10.02 1.05
CA ARG A 465 3.54 10.55 1.78
C ARG A 465 2.80 9.45 2.53
N THR A 466 2.58 8.31 1.88
CA THR A 466 1.92 7.15 2.51
C THR A 466 2.72 6.62 3.70
N ALA A 467 4.05 6.46 3.53
CA ALA A 467 4.94 6.07 4.61
C ALA A 467 4.88 7.07 5.78
N SER A 468 4.96 8.37 5.47
CA SER A 468 4.90 9.44 6.48
C SER A 468 3.59 9.47 7.26
N MET A 469 2.48 9.05 6.65
CA MET A 469 1.19 8.96 7.35
C MET A 469 1.10 7.69 8.21
N ILE A 470 1.43 6.53 7.65
CA ILE A 470 1.29 5.26 8.36
C ILE A 470 2.24 5.19 9.56
N PHE A 471 3.50 5.56 9.34
CA PHE A 471 4.56 5.50 10.36
C PHE A 471 4.83 6.86 11.01
N SER A 472 3.81 7.66 11.18
CA SER A 472 3.91 9.03 11.68
C SER A 472 4.48 9.16 13.11
N ASN A 473 4.42 8.09 13.90
CA ASN A 473 5.02 8.03 15.25
C ASN A 473 6.54 7.88 15.24
N ARG A 474 7.11 7.60 14.09
CA ARG A 474 8.53 7.34 13.97
C ARG A 474 9.32 8.62 14.25
N MET A 475 10.23 8.57 15.23
CA MET A 475 11.09 9.68 15.62
C MET A 475 12.35 9.81 14.76
N THR A 476 12.75 8.71 14.07
CA THR A 476 13.93 8.70 13.20
C THR A 476 13.54 8.89 11.74
N ALA A 477 14.40 9.47 10.94
CA ALA A 477 14.23 9.54 9.49
C ALA A 477 14.16 8.14 8.87
N PHE A 478 13.46 8.01 7.74
CA PHE A 478 13.46 6.77 6.97
C PHE A 478 14.82 6.55 6.30
N ASP A 479 15.32 5.32 6.32
CA ASP A 479 16.42 4.93 5.45
C ASP A 479 15.89 4.73 4.02
N THR A 480 15.98 5.77 3.23
CA THR A 480 15.53 5.76 1.83
C THR A 480 16.55 5.16 0.87
N SER A 481 17.62 4.55 1.37
CA SER A 481 18.63 3.89 0.56
C SER A 481 18.00 2.73 -0.23
N TRP A 482 18.11 2.82 -1.54
CA TRP A 482 17.61 1.77 -2.44
C TRP A 482 18.68 0.71 -2.60
N ARG A 483 18.49 -0.43 -1.96
CA ARG A 483 19.47 -1.52 -1.90
C ARG A 483 18.96 -2.75 -2.65
N VAL A 484 19.89 -3.63 -3.03
CA VAL A 484 19.57 -4.92 -3.62
C VAL A 484 19.63 -6.00 -2.54
N ALA A 485 18.59 -6.84 -2.51
CA ALA A 485 18.61 -8.07 -1.72
C ALA A 485 18.22 -9.26 -2.60
N ILE A 486 18.75 -10.44 -2.32
CA ILE A 486 18.30 -11.64 -3.01
C ILE A 486 16.99 -12.11 -2.39
N ARG A 487 15.97 -12.20 -3.24
CA ARG A 487 14.71 -12.84 -2.88
C ARG A 487 14.66 -14.23 -3.51
N PRO A 488 14.38 -15.27 -2.71
CA PRO A 488 14.22 -16.61 -3.25
C PRO A 488 12.94 -16.72 -4.07
N TYR A 489 12.99 -17.42 -5.19
CA TYR A 489 11.81 -18.04 -5.75
C TYR A 489 11.45 -19.27 -4.91
N ALA A 490 10.18 -19.52 -4.66
CA ALA A 490 9.73 -20.78 -4.09
C ALA A 490 9.75 -21.89 -5.18
N PHE A 491 10.94 -22.11 -5.75
CA PHE A 491 11.18 -23.02 -6.88
C PHE A 491 12.42 -23.87 -6.59
N ALA A 492 12.25 -25.19 -6.58
CA ALA A 492 13.33 -26.14 -6.42
C ALA A 492 13.86 -26.62 -7.77
N LYS A 493 15.17 -26.67 -7.91
CA LYS A 493 15.80 -27.42 -8.99
C LYS A 493 15.73 -28.94 -8.70
N ALA A 494 16.00 -29.75 -9.74
CA ALA A 494 16.03 -31.20 -9.61
C ALA A 494 17.05 -31.73 -8.59
N ASP A 495 18.10 -30.95 -8.29
CA ASP A 495 19.12 -31.23 -7.28
C ASP A 495 18.73 -30.79 -5.86
N GLY A 496 17.55 -30.25 -5.66
CA GLY A 496 17.03 -29.76 -4.39
C GLY A 496 17.50 -28.36 -4.01
N THR A 497 18.34 -27.71 -4.82
CA THR A 497 18.76 -26.32 -4.59
C THR A 497 17.67 -25.33 -5.01
N GLY A 498 17.63 -24.19 -4.33
CA GLY A 498 16.72 -23.09 -4.64
C GLY A 498 17.29 -22.14 -5.71
N LEU A 499 16.44 -21.25 -6.18
CA LEU A 499 16.81 -20.14 -7.06
C LEU A 499 16.37 -18.82 -6.44
N GLY A 500 17.21 -17.80 -6.55
CA GLY A 500 16.92 -16.45 -6.10
C GLY A 500 17.21 -15.41 -7.18
N TYR A 501 16.67 -14.23 -6.96
CA TYR A 501 16.81 -13.10 -7.87
C TYR A 501 17.15 -11.80 -7.11
N PRO A 502 18.10 -10.97 -7.59
CA PRO A 502 18.42 -9.70 -6.97
C PRO A 502 17.27 -8.70 -7.19
N VAL A 503 16.64 -8.30 -6.11
CA VAL A 503 15.52 -7.35 -6.12
C VAL A 503 15.90 -6.09 -5.38
N SER A 504 15.70 -4.96 -6.02
CA SER A 504 15.91 -3.65 -5.40
C SER A 504 14.73 -3.26 -4.52
N GLY A 505 15.02 -2.62 -3.39
CA GLY A 505 14.02 -2.18 -2.42
C GLY A 505 14.61 -1.40 -1.26
N TYR A 506 13.79 -1.04 -0.30
CA TYR A 506 14.19 -0.33 0.93
C TYR A 506 14.58 -1.31 2.04
N TRP A 507 15.46 -2.26 1.74
CA TRP A 507 15.80 -3.39 2.61
C TRP A 507 16.46 -3.01 3.94
N GLY A 508 16.99 -1.79 4.05
CA GLY A 508 17.53 -1.24 5.31
C GLY A 508 16.48 -0.67 6.26
N ASP A 509 15.22 -0.54 5.79
CA ASP A 509 14.14 0.07 6.55
C ASP A 509 12.92 -0.87 6.59
N PRO A 510 12.56 -1.42 7.77
CA PRO A 510 11.45 -2.37 7.88
C PRO A 510 10.10 -1.74 7.54
N ASP A 511 9.88 -0.45 7.89
CA ASP A 511 8.65 0.27 7.62
C ASP A 511 8.44 0.45 6.11
N LEU A 512 9.47 0.94 5.42
CA LEU A 512 9.42 1.11 3.97
C LEU A 512 9.36 -0.24 3.25
N THR A 513 10.01 -1.27 3.78
CA THR A 513 9.93 -2.63 3.22
C THR A 513 8.52 -3.19 3.32
N ALA A 514 7.86 -3.07 4.47
CA ALA A 514 6.48 -3.51 4.67
C ALA A 514 5.50 -2.77 3.75
N LEU A 515 5.66 -1.45 3.62
CA LEU A 515 4.85 -0.64 2.71
C LEU A 515 5.10 -1.02 1.24
N LEU A 516 6.35 -1.24 0.85
CA LEU A 516 6.70 -1.65 -0.51
C LEU A 516 6.07 -3.01 -0.85
N TRP A 517 6.13 -3.96 0.09
CA TRP A 517 5.48 -5.25 -0.06
C TRP A 517 3.97 -5.09 -0.25
N SER A 518 3.28 -4.31 0.57
CA SER A 518 1.83 -4.12 0.51
C SER A 518 1.34 -3.36 -0.73
N THR A 519 2.19 -2.55 -1.36
CA THR A 519 1.83 -1.72 -2.51
C THR A 519 2.36 -2.23 -3.84
N ARG A 520 3.33 -3.14 -3.84
CA ARG A 520 3.95 -3.74 -5.03
C ARG A 520 3.64 -5.23 -5.14
N ASP A 521 4.11 -6.00 -4.17
CA ASP A 521 4.03 -7.46 -4.19
C ASP A 521 2.58 -7.94 -4.03
N ALA A 522 1.88 -7.36 -3.07
CA ALA A 522 0.47 -7.63 -2.81
C ALA A 522 -0.43 -7.34 -4.02
N GLU A 523 -0.09 -6.34 -4.83
CA GLU A 523 -0.86 -6.01 -6.03
C GLU A 523 -0.72 -7.09 -7.11
N ILE A 524 0.46 -7.70 -7.25
CA ILE A 524 0.67 -8.83 -8.17
C ILE A 524 -0.10 -10.06 -7.68
N ILE A 525 -0.07 -10.33 -6.37
CA ILE A 525 -0.83 -11.44 -5.76
C ILE A 525 -2.33 -11.26 -6.03
N GLN A 526 -2.86 -10.07 -5.78
CA GLN A 526 -4.27 -9.77 -6.03
C GLN A 526 -4.62 -9.88 -7.51
N ALA A 527 -3.76 -9.39 -8.40
CA ALA A 527 -3.93 -9.53 -9.85
C ALA A 527 -4.01 -11.01 -10.25
N ALA A 528 -3.06 -11.85 -9.81
CA ALA A 528 -3.01 -13.26 -10.11
C ALA A 528 -4.28 -14.03 -9.69
N HIS A 529 -4.90 -13.62 -8.60
CA HIS A 529 -6.10 -14.26 -8.07
C HIS A 529 -7.42 -13.85 -8.77
N ARG A 530 -7.40 -12.94 -9.78
CA ARG A 530 -8.64 -12.55 -10.51
C ARG A 530 -9.24 -13.64 -11.36
N VAL A 531 -8.46 -14.63 -11.77
CA VAL A 531 -8.93 -15.82 -12.48
C VAL A 531 -9.33 -16.99 -11.56
N ARG A 532 -9.33 -16.77 -10.24
CA ARG A 532 -9.71 -17.76 -9.21
C ARG A 532 -8.87 -19.03 -9.22
N PRO A 533 -7.53 -18.95 -9.16
CA PRO A 533 -6.65 -20.12 -9.25
C PRO A 533 -6.81 -21.13 -8.11
N VAL A 534 -7.45 -20.77 -7.00
CA VAL A 534 -7.79 -21.70 -5.90
C VAL A 534 -9.01 -22.58 -6.23
N LEU A 535 -9.86 -22.17 -7.19
CA LEU A 535 -11.11 -22.85 -7.52
C LEU A 535 -10.99 -23.75 -8.75
N LYS A 536 -10.26 -23.31 -9.78
CA LYS A 536 -10.17 -23.99 -11.08
C LYS A 536 -8.73 -24.01 -11.61
N PRO A 537 -8.39 -25.01 -12.45
CA PRO A 537 -7.13 -25.01 -13.19
C PRO A 537 -7.08 -23.80 -14.15
N VAL A 538 -5.94 -23.10 -14.17
CA VAL A 538 -5.69 -21.94 -15.03
C VAL A 538 -4.20 -21.70 -15.19
N ASP A 539 -3.76 -21.23 -16.35
CA ASP A 539 -2.39 -20.81 -16.56
C ASP A 539 -2.21 -19.35 -16.13
N ILE A 540 -1.20 -19.07 -15.32
CA ILE A 540 -0.83 -17.71 -14.88
C ILE A 540 0.59 -17.39 -15.36
N TRP A 541 0.71 -16.34 -16.14
CA TRP A 541 1.97 -15.82 -16.64
C TRP A 541 2.36 -14.56 -15.88
N LEU A 542 3.47 -14.60 -15.14
CA LEU A 542 4.04 -13.46 -14.44
C LEU A 542 5.19 -12.90 -15.29
N LEU A 543 4.91 -11.85 -16.07
CA LEU A 543 5.92 -11.13 -16.85
C LEU A 543 6.58 -10.05 -15.97
N THR A 544 7.20 -10.51 -14.90
CA THR A 544 7.94 -9.72 -13.92
C THR A 544 9.04 -10.57 -13.30
N ASN A 545 10.18 -9.94 -13.02
CA ASN A 545 11.31 -10.60 -12.37
C ASN A 545 11.18 -10.68 -10.83
N LEU A 546 10.08 -10.20 -10.27
CA LEU A 546 9.88 -10.15 -8.82
C LEU A 546 9.49 -11.52 -8.27
N PRO A 547 10.30 -12.17 -7.41
CA PRO A 547 9.91 -13.39 -6.72
C PRO A 547 8.77 -13.10 -5.74
N ILE A 548 7.68 -13.88 -5.84
CA ILE A 548 6.50 -13.81 -4.97
C ILE A 548 6.32 -15.17 -4.32
N ALA A 549 6.51 -15.27 -3.01
CA ALA A 549 6.43 -16.54 -2.29
C ALA A 549 5.02 -17.18 -2.35
N GLU A 550 3.99 -16.35 -2.40
CA GLU A 550 2.59 -16.75 -2.51
C GLU A 550 2.21 -17.30 -3.89
N LEU A 551 3.05 -17.05 -4.91
CA LEU A 551 2.89 -17.50 -6.30
C LEU A 551 4.12 -18.28 -6.74
N PRO A 552 4.38 -19.48 -6.17
CA PRO A 552 5.55 -20.27 -6.52
C PRO A 552 5.46 -20.68 -8.01
N PRO A 553 6.49 -20.41 -8.83
CA PRO A 553 6.45 -20.76 -10.23
C PRO A 553 6.66 -22.27 -10.43
N ASP A 554 5.83 -22.89 -11.28
CA ASP A 554 6.07 -24.23 -11.83
C ASP A 554 7.14 -24.19 -12.91
N HIS A 555 7.18 -23.05 -13.65
CA HIS A 555 8.13 -22.82 -14.72
C HIS A 555 8.79 -21.44 -14.57
N LEU A 556 10.10 -21.44 -14.46
CA LEU A 556 10.90 -20.23 -14.41
C LEU A 556 11.68 -20.06 -15.73
N LEU A 557 11.29 -19.07 -16.53
CA LEU A 557 11.67 -18.95 -17.94
C LEU A 557 12.29 -17.59 -18.24
N THR A 558 13.13 -17.54 -19.24
CA THR A 558 13.42 -16.28 -19.95
C THR A 558 12.25 -15.92 -20.88
N ILE A 559 12.16 -14.66 -21.30
CA ILE A 559 11.13 -14.25 -22.27
C ILE A 559 11.28 -15.00 -23.61
N ARG A 560 12.50 -15.34 -24.02
CA ARG A 560 12.76 -16.10 -25.25
C ARG A 560 12.21 -17.52 -25.14
N GLU A 561 12.44 -18.21 -24.02
CA GLU A 561 11.88 -19.52 -23.75
C GLU A 561 10.35 -19.46 -23.69
N ALA A 562 9.79 -18.42 -23.05
CA ALA A 562 8.36 -18.18 -23.01
C ALA A 562 7.74 -18.03 -24.41
N MET A 563 8.45 -17.39 -25.34
CA MET A 563 8.06 -17.24 -26.74
C MET A 563 8.36 -18.48 -27.61
N GLY A 564 9.04 -19.51 -27.07
CA GLY A 564 9.35 -20.76 -27.77
C GLY A 564 10.73 -20.81 -28.43
N ALA A 565 11.59 -19.83 -28.17
CA ALA A 565 12.97 -19.88 -28.62
C ALA A 565 13.85 -20.66 -27.62
N PRO A 566 14.99 -21.25 -28.07
CA PRO A 566 15.96 -21.85 -27.15
C PRO A 566 16.50 -20.84 -26.15
N ALA A 567 16.81 -21.29 -24.92
CA ALA A 567 17.45 -20.47 -23.91
C ALA A 567 18.82 -19.94 -24.39
N GLU A 568 19.10 -18.67 -24.12
CA GLU A 568 20.42 -18.10 -24.36
C GLU A 568 21.33 -18.32 -23.13
N VAL A 569 22.64 -18.36 -23.40
CA VAL A 569 23.64 -18.36 -22.33
C VAL A 569 23.64 -17.00 -21.64
N ASP A 570 23.40 -17.04 -20.36
CA ASP A 570 23.24 -15.86 -19.51
C ASP A 570 24.48 -14.98 -19.31
N VAL A 571 24.28 -13.67 -19.14
CA VAL A 571 25.29 -12.70 -18.72
C VAL A 571 24.90 -12.09 -17.36
N PHE A 572 25.85 -11.98 -16.43
CA PHE A 572 25.59 -11.49 -15.06
C PHE A 572 25.32 -9.97 -14.99
N SER A 573 24.36 -9.57 -14.17
CA SER A 573 24.23 -8.18 -13.76
C SER A 573 25.29 -7.81 -12.71
N TRP A 574 25.74 -6.54 -12.72
CA TRP A 574 26.67 -6.03 -11.71
C TRP A 574 26.09 -6.13 -10.29
N ASP A 575 24.81 -5.86 -10.12
CA ASP A 575 24.14 -5.88 -8.80
C ASP A 575 24.14 -7.29 -8.18
N ALA A 576 23.94 -8.32 -9.00
CA ALA A 576 24.03 -9.72 -8.55
C ALA A 576 25.46 -10.07 -8.10
N VAL A 577 26.46 -9.59 -8.85
CA VAL A 577 27.87 -9.81 -8.48
C VAL A 577 28.21 -9.07 -7.20
N LEU A 578 27.80 -7.82 -7.07
CA LEU A 578 28.05 -7.01 -5.88
C LEU A 578 27.42 -7.64 -4.64
N TRP A 579 26.17 -8.04 -4.74
CA TRP A 579 25.49 -8.71 -3.63
C TRP A 579 26.17 -10.03 -3.23
N TYR A 580 26.46 -10.89 -4.21
CA TYR A 580 27.13 -12.16 -3.94
C TYR A 580 28.50 -11.95 -3.29
N ALA A 581 29.27 -11.00 -3.84
CA ALA A 581 30.56 -10.62 -3.29
C ALA A 581 30.45 -10.11 -1.85
N THR A 582 29.44 -9.28 -1.57
CA THR A 582 29.20 -8.72 -0.22
C THR A 582 28.89 -9.82 0.78
N ASN A 583 27.99 -10.77 0.46
CA ASN A 583 27.68 -11.87 1.38
C ASN A 583 28.88 -12.76 1.65
N ILE A 584 29.63 -13.14 0.62
CA ILE A 584 30.86 -13.92 0.79
C ILE A 584 31.87 -13.15 1.65
N ALA A 585 32.04 -11.85 1.41
CA ALA A 585 32.96 -11.03 2.18
C ALA A 585 32.49 -10.83 3.63
N GLN A 586 31.19 -10.76 3.91
CA GLN A 586 30.65 -10.74 5.28
C GLN A 586 30.94 -12.04 6.04
N GLU A 587 30.88 -13.20 5.36
CA GLU A 587 31.13 -14.50 5.97
C GLU A 587 32.61 -14.77 6.22
N GLN A 588 33.48 -14.46 5.28
CA GLN A 588 34.91 -14.83 5.33
C GLN A 588 35.88 -13.64 5.32
N GLY A 589 35.38 -12.40 5.32
CA GLY A 589 36.17 -11.17 5.34
C GLY A 589 36.66 -10.69 3.96
N TYR A 590 36.51 -11.47 2.92
CA TYR A 590 36.95 -11.13 1.57
C TYR A 590 36.24 -11.96 0.51
N VAL A 591 36.30 -11.54 -0.76
CA VAL A 591 35.85 -12.32 -1.92
C VAL A 591 36.97 -12.48 -2.93
N THR A 592 37.08 -13.64 -3.54
CA THR A 592 38.12 -13.96 -4.55
C THR A 592 37.50 -14.16 -5.92
N THR A 593 38.36 -14.09 -6.95
CA THR A 593 37.97 -14.49 -8.31
C THR A 593 37.45 -15.94 -8.36
N ALA A 594 38.00 -16.84 -7.51
CA ALA A 594 37.54 -18.23 -7.45
C ALA A 594 36.11 -18.35 -6.91
N ASP A 595 35.76 -17.56 -5.89
CA ASP A 595 34.40 -17.54 -5.34
C ASP A 595 33.38 -17.11 -6.39
N LEU A 596 33.69 -16.07 -7.16
CA LEU A 596 32.84 -15.62 -8.27
C LEU A 596 32.74 -16.65 -9.40
N ILE A 597 33.83 -17.37 -9.71
CA ILE A 597 33.80 -18.44 -10.72
C ILE A 597 32.90 -19.58 -10.24
N THR A 598 33.11 -20.05 -9.00
CA THR A 598 32.44 -21.24 -8.48
C THR A 598 30.97 -20.96 -8.14
N GLY A 599 30.71 -19.90 -7.39
CA GLY A 599 29.37 -19.62 -6.88
C GLY A 599 28.45 -18.97 -7.92
N MET A 600 29.04 -18.23 -8.87
CA MET A 600 28.27 -17.53 -9.91
C MET A 600 28.49 -18.10 -11.31
N ASN A 601 29.24 -19.19 -11.46
CA ASN A 601 29.58 -19.81 -12.73
C ASN A 601 30.13 -18.82 -13.79
N LEU A 602 30.99 -17.88 -13.35
CA LEU A 602 31.57 -16.87 -14.20
C LEU A 602 32.82 -17.38 -14.93
N HIS A 603 33.02 -16.93 -16.18
CA HIS A 603 34.29 -17.12 -16.82
C HIS A 603 35.38 -16.33 -16.08
N ARG A 604 36.60 -16.89 -15.97
CA ARG A 604 37.74 -16.32 -15.22
C ARG A 604 38.02 -14.86 -15.54
N HIS A 605 37.97 -14.49 -16.82
CA HIS A 605 38.21 -13.10 -17.25
C HIS A 605 37.15 -12.14 -16.75
N THR A 606 35.88 -12.56 -16.80
CA THR A 606 34.72 -11.79 -16.30
C THR A 606 34.77 -11.64 -14.78
N ALA A 607 35.04 -12.72 -14.06
CA ALA A 607 35.21 -12.67 -12.61
C ALA A 607 36.34 -11.72 -12.18
N SER A 608 37.47 -11.78 -12.85
CA SER A 608 38.60 -10.86 -12.60
C SER A 608 38.27 -9.40 -12.88
N LYS A 609 37.43 -9.13 -13.89
CA LYS A 609 36.95 -7.78 -14.20
C LYS A 609 36.02 -7.27 -13.10
N TYR A 610 35.16 -8.12 -12.57
CA TYR A 610 34.25 -7.74 -11.49
C TYR A 610 34.98 -7.49 -10.17
N ILE A 611 35.97 -8.30 -9.80
CA ILE A 611 36.81 -8.02 -8.63
C ILE A 611 37.46 -6.64 -8.73
N LYS A 612 38.00 -6.29 -9.92
CA LYS A 612 38.57 -4.95 -10.14
C LYS A 612 37.53 -3.83 -10.02
N LYS A 613 36.30 -4.08 -10.46
CA LYS A 613 35.20 -3.11 -10.32
C LYS A 613 34.76 -2.93 -8.87
N LEU A 614 34.86 -3.97 -8.01
CA LEU A 614 34.65 -3.81 -6.58
C LEU A 614 35.62 -2.80 -5.96
N TRP A 615 36.90 -2.78 -6.39
CA TRP A 615 37.89 -1.83 -5.88
C TRP A 615 37.57 -0.37 -6.21
N GLU A 616 36.67 -0.10 -7.14
CA GLU A 616 36.23 1.25 -7.50
C GLU A 616 35.15 1.79 -6.54
N LEU A 617 34.63 0.92 -5.66
CA LEU A 617 33.62 1.29 -4.68
C LEU A 617 34.26 1.70 -3.36
N THR A 618 33.68 2.69 -2.69
CA THR A 618 34.17 3.24 -1.41
C THR A 618 34.20 2.22 -0.28
N ASP A 619 33.32 1.23 -0.33
CA ASP A 619 33.19 0.21 0.71
C ASP A 619 34.09 -1.02 0.49
N TRP A 620 34.93 -0.96 -0.53
CA TRP A 620 35.79 -2.09 -0.90
C TRP A 620 37.24 -1.65 -1.07
N GLU A 621 38.15 -2.49 -0.59
CA GLU A 621 39.60 -2.27 -0.74
C GLU A 621 40.29 -3.42 -1.48
N ASN A 622 41.38 -3.07 -2.12
CA ASN A 622 42.32 -4.06 -2.65
C ASN A 622 43.35 -4.37 -1.56
N PRO A 623 43.27 -5.52 -0.88
CA PRO A 623 44.17 -5.85 0.24
C PRO A 623 45.64 -6.08 -0.20
N GLY A 624 45.94 -5.94 -1.48
CA GLY A 624 47.27 -6.22 -2.02
C GLY A 624 47.60 -7.73 -2.10
N PRO A 625 48.69 -8.11 -2.77
CA PRO A 625 49.01 -9.52 -3.02
C PRO A 625 49.55 -10.29 -1.79
N THR A 626 49.84 -9.61 -0.68
CA THR A 626 50.63 -10.18 0.43
C THR A 626 49.81 -10.64 1.62
N ALA A 627 48.55 -10.26 1.74
CA ALA A 627 47.84 -10.44 3.02
C ALA A 627 47.07 -11.77 3.19
N ILE A 628 46.62 -12.41 2.12
CA ILE A 628 45.57 -13.44 2.25
C ILE A 628 45.88 -14.83 1.72
N LEU A 629 46.83 -15.04 0.79
CA LEU A 629 47.05 -16.37 0.20
C LEU A 629 48.50 -16.80 0.11
N LYS A 630 49.01 -17.49 1.13
CA LYS A 630 50.15 -18.41 1.01
C LYS A 630 49.65 -19.76 0.50
N ARG A 631 49.46 -19.95 -0.79
CA ARG A 631 49.24 -21.29 -1.36
C ARG A 631 49.62 -21.35 -2.86
N GLY A 632 50.65 -22.12 -3.13
CA GLY A 632 50.96 -22.74 -4.42
C GLY A 632 51.66 -21.86 -5.49
N PRO A 633 52.38 -22.50 -6.45
CA PRO A 633 53.00 -21.81 -7.54
C PRO A 633 51.94 -21.37 -8.55
N GLY A 634 51.65 -20.07 -8.61
CA GLY A 634 50.73 -19.44 -9.58
C GLY A 634 50.52 -17.98 -9.25
N ARG A 635 50.06 -17.18 -10.24
CA ARG A 635 49.65 -15.79 -9.99
C ARG A 635 48.50 -15.77 -9.02
N PRO A 636 48.61 -15.05 -7.88
CA PRO A 636 47.53 -15.04 -6.88
C PRO A 636 46.21 -14.57 -7.51
N PRO A 637 45.05 -15.13 -7.09
CA PRO A 637 43.76 -14.62 -7.55
C PRO A 637 43.56 -13.18 -7.11
N ALA A 638 42.84 -12.40 -7.90
CA ALA A 638 42.42 -11.08 -7.48
C ALA A 638 41.41 -11.21 -6.32
N VAL A 639 41.57 -10.39 -5.29
CA VAL A 639 40.82 -10.41 -4.04
C VAL A 639 40.27 -9.01 -3.78
N ALA A 640 39.03 -8.89 -3.35
CA ALA A 640 38.47 -7.66 -2.80
C ALA A 640 38.04 -7.91 -1.35
N LYS A 641 38.30 -6.95 -0.48
CA LYS A 641 37.93 -6.97 0.93
C LYS A 641 36.90 -5.87 1.18
N LEU A 642 35.83 -6.22 1.88
CA LEU A 642 34.85 -5.25 2.34
C LEU A 642 35.47 -4.44 3.49
N VAL A 643 35.42 -3.12 3.42
CA VAL A 643 35.83 -2.24 4.52
C VAL A 643 34.75 -2.34 5.59
N ASP A 644 35.13 -2.64 6.83
CA ASP A 644 34.19 -2.87 7.93
C ASP A 644 33.13 -1.78 7.98
N ALA A 645 31.91 -2.19 7.68
CA ALA A 645 30.73 -1.41 8.01
C ALA A 645 30.52 -1.57 9.52
N GLN A 646 30.97 -0.58 10.30
CA GLN A 646 30.56 -0.42 11.69
C GLN A 646 29.09 -0.04 11.78
#